data_7b402b40fd7866c4c44ac97b2f85baef
#
_entry.id   7b402b40fd7866c4c44ac97b2f85baef
#
_cell.length_a   1.000
_cell.length_b   1.000
_cell.length_c   1.000
_cell.angle_alpha   90.00
_cell.angle_beta   90.00
_cell.angle_gamma   90.00
#
_symmetry.space_group_name_H-M   'P 1'
#
loop_
_entity.id
_entity.type
_entity.pdbx_description
1 polymer ?
#
loop_
_entity_poly.entity_id
_entity_poly.type
_entity_poly.pdbx_seq_one_letter_code
_entity_poly.pdbx_strand_id
1 'polypeptide(L)'
;MLRKQSFPIVTLTLMAGLLLTPRDSALNFTGSQGNKATFETLEETRLSSPAAIAAVDNSASAAFAPPGATTPLRTFKSHPALDNYPKGTTFVYRSANMYGGRAAARMNTNLIVYVEQHFDSKDAAYAWLKDAGLIDIANQATGSIVLVTPAGKAFGNEDIAAYYALQTAMFAQGSPGLATGANRAAYSDGEYFGGFGYTYFLAIDGGAAFFNNHIATTMDFVGRIAGALLVGGDMEEVHKPATFVPVYLVNAGEGVAEKYEAANRVNAVKAAGDVITHYNQAQPLQQVVVAGAHPVNLAAEIKAAYYDMFIQAMRIPVLPQSIYSAGTPYSGYDFDEAPYSLCRRNALIGVTKNGGVTKNGIHLISHQGESRFAGMKSAKGDYLDTWYEYLPSEVLNNTAPKGTVPLILGNHGGGDDPRQFVDEMGLLVLAGDQRVAVVAADHQSLPNDVRGPALTALVKYMLATYPALDPSRVYAIGYSMGGGATYTVGYYDPSLFAAIAPIAGSNIEPTGAEVARFSNVQLPIYLSTSSYDVRRLKAAMSRINDNLANQVKRWSGFNGVPPVNFDFDAYKLSGFKGDSWTMETLNNEHASETWYLNNDKGIPMVALNYVKDLVHALYPEYAYIGWDYMKHFSRDQKTGAIQYNPYSK
;
A
#
# COMPACT_ATOMS: atom_id res chain seq x y z
N MET A 1 48.06 -21.99 -18.19
CA MET A 1 48.35 -21.28 -16.93
C MET A 1 47.04 -20.67 -16.42
N LEU A 2 46.36 -21.41 -15.58
CA LEU A 2 45.09 -21.02 -14.96
C LEU A 2 45.38 -20.46 -13.58
N ARG A 3 45.09 -19.18 -13.33
CA ARG A 3 45.12 -18.58 -11.99
C ARG A 3 43.74 -18.82 -11.34
N LYS A 4 43.74 -19.62 -10.26
CA LYS A 4 42.65 -19.71 -9.29
C LYS A 4 42.65 -18.44 -8.46
N GLN A 5 41.54 -17.75 -8.40
CA GLN A 5 41.27 -16.75 -7.36
C GLN A 5 40.40 -17.39 -6.27
N SER A 6 40.95 -17.48 -5.10
CA SER A 6 40.28 -17.91 -3.86
C SER A 6 39.66 -16.70 -3.16
N PHE A 7 38.38 -16.81 -2.78
CA PHE A 7 37.70 -15.87 -1.92
C PHE A 7 37.93 -16.24 -0.44
N PRO A 8 38.15 -15.29 0.46
CA PRO A 8 38.27 -15.59 1.88
C PRO A 8 36.90 -15.77 2.53
N ILE A 9 36.79 -16.84 3.31
CA ILE A 9 35.74 -17.10 4.26
C ILE A 9 35.96 -16.14 5.44
N VAL A 10 34.99 -15.30 5.74
CA VAL A 10 34.98 -14.48 6.96
C VAL A 10 34.26 -15.26 8.04
N THR A 11 35.02 -15.68 9.03
CA THR A 11 34.51 -16.34 10.24
C THR A 11 33.97 -15.25 11.17
N LEU A 12 32.68 -15.31 11.49
CA LEU A 12 32.06 -14.46 12.49
C LEU A 12 32.34 -15.03 13.88
N THR A 13 33.08 -14.28 14.69
CA THR A 13 33.33 -14.60 16.10
C THR A 13 32.22 -13.96 16.94
N LEU A 14 31.46 -14.78 17.66
CA LEU A 14 30.53 -14.35 18.71
C LEU A 14 31.29 -13.61 19.82
N MET A 15 30.88 -12.41 20.15
CA MET A 15 31.15 -11.82 21.47
C MET A 15 29.84 -11.71 22.25
N ALA A 16 29.82 -12.41 23.35
CA ALA A 16 28.77 -12.38 24.37
C ALA A 16 28.96 -11.20 25.33
N GLY A 17 27.83 -10.59 25.69
CA GLY A 17 27.66 -10.03 27.03
C GLY A 17 27.85 -8.53 27.19
N LEU A 18 26.73 -7.82 27.31
CA LEU A 18 26.57 -6.81 28.37
C LEU A 18 25.06 -6.64 28.68
N LEU A 19 24.68 -7.12 29.86
CA LEU A 19 23.40 -6.83 30.51
C LEU A 19 23.38 -5.35 30.90
N LEU A 20 22.47 -4.57 30.33
CA LEU A 20 22.09 -3.27 30.86
C LEU A 20 20.66 -3.33 31.38
N THR A 21 20.54 -3.14 32.69
CA THR A 21 19.30 -3.02 33.44
C THR A 21 18.46 -1.83 32.98
N PRO A 22 17.14 -1.92 32.97
CA PRO A 22 16.27 -0.76 32.68
C PRO A 22 16.33 0.22 33.87
N ARG A 23 16.64 1.48 33.60
CA ARG A 23 16.40 2.56 34.53
C ARG A 23 14.99 3.08 34.32
N ASP A 24 14.15 2.87 35.33
CA ASP A 24 12.89 3.56 35.53
C ASP A 24 13.11 5.08 35.55
N SER A 25 12.54 5.77 34.58
CA SER A 25 12.22 7.18 34.72
C SER A 25 10.76 7.36 34.36
N ALA A 26 9.91 7.25 35.38
CA ALA A 26 8.53 7.69 35.32
C ALA A 26 8.50 9.21 35.15
N LEU A 27 8.26 9.66 33.94
CA LEU A 27 7.81 11.03 33.68
C LEU A 27 6.29 11.00 33.60
N ASN A 28 5.66 11.47 34.68
CA ASN A 28 4.23 11.78 34.69
C ASN A 28 3.95 12.92 33.71
N PHE A 29 3.42 12.59 32.55
CA PHE A 29 2.79 13.57 31.66
C PHE A 29 1.27 13.52 31.87
N THR A 30 0.74 14.52 32.54
CA THR A 30 -0.66 14.90 32.38
C THR A 30 -0.79 15.62 31.04
N GLY A 31 -0.80 14.86 29.96
CA GLY A 31 -1.16 15.32 28.63
C GLY A 31 -2.60 14.94 28.35
N SER A 32 -3.39 15.87 27.86
CA SER A 32 -4.75 15.66 27.40
C SER A 32 -4.83 14.37 26.58
N GLN A 33 -5.77 13.51 26.92
CA GLN A 33 -6.09 12.32 26.12
C GLN A 33 -6.47 12.79 24.72
N GLY A 34 -5.49 12.81 23.81
CA GLY A 34 -5.77 12.78 22.39
C GLY A 34 -6.56 11.51 22.14
N ASN A 35 -7.71 11.62 21.48
CA ASN A 35 -8.43 10.47 20.99
C ASN A 35 -7.41 9.59 20.27
N LYS A 36 -7.04 8.46 20.91
CA LYS A 36 -6.56 7.32 20.16
C LYS A 36 -7.62 7.17 19.09
N ALA A 37 -7.22 7.27 17.83
CA ALA A 37 -7.93 6.55 16.79
C ALA A 37 -7.77 5.08 17.20
N THR A 38 -8.54 4.66 18.19
CA THR A 38 -8.87 3.28 18.37
C THR A 38 -9.48 2.96 17.02
N PHE A 39 -8.78 2.14 16.26
CA PHE A 39 -9.44 1.30 15.31
C PHE A 39 -10.44 0.52 16.17
N GLU A 40 -11.58 1.17 16.47
CA GLU A 40 -12.71 0.44 16.97
C GLU A 40 -12.86 -0.67 15.98
N THR A 41 -12.60 -1.86 16.48
CA THR A 41 -12.91 -3.11 15.83
C THR A 41 -14.18 -2.87 15.06
N LEU A 42 -14.06 -2.72 13.75
CA LEU A 42 -15.22 -2.81 12.87
C LEU A 42 -15.87 -4.11 13.31
N GLU A 43 -16.98 -3.99 14.05
CA GLU A 43 -17.74 -5.14 14.46
C GLU A 43 -17.85 -6.05 13.25
N GLU A 44 -17.34 -7.24 13.41
CA GLU A 44 -17.31 -8.26 12.40
C GLU A 44 -18.72 -8.56 11.92
N THR A 45 -19.14 -7.80 10.96
CA THR A 45 -20.02 -8.40 10.00
C THR A 45 -19.09 -9.21 9.10
N ARG A 46 -18.96 -10.53 9.37
CA ARG A 46 -18.43 -11.50 8.42
C ARG A 46 -18.85 -11.02 7.04
N LEU A 47 -17.91 -10.96 6.10
CA LEU A 47 -18.30 -10.82 4.71
C LEU A 47 -19.41 -11.84 4.52
N SER A 48 -20.63 -11.32 4.47
CA SER A 48 -21.81 -12.15 4.32
C SER A 48 -21.50 -13.12 3.21
N SER A 49 -21.83 -14.35 3.43
CA SER A 49 -21.57 -15.53 2.63
C SER A 49 -21.10 -15.28 1.20
N PRO A 50 -20.36 -16.21 0.57
CA PRO A 50 -19.99 -16.17 -0.85
C PRO A 50 -21.09 -15.72 -1.82
N ALA A 51 -22.35 -15.85 -1.44
CA ALA A 51 -23.50 -15.37 -2.19
C ALA A 51 -23.59 -13.84 -2.31
N ALA A 52 -23.12 -13.07 -1.33
CA ALA A 52 -23.12 -11.60 -1.44
C ALA A 52 -21.95 -11.08 -2.31
N ILE A 53 -20.87 -11.86 -2.43
CA ILE A 53 -19.75 -11.57 -3.33
C ILE A 53 -20.08 -12.07 -4.74
N ALA A 54 -20.80 -13.18 -4.87
CA ALA A 54 -21.28 -13.71 -6.17
C ALA A 54 -22.32 -12.83 -6.86
N ALA A 55 -22.94 -11.91 -6.14
CA ALA A 55 -23.86 -10.91 -6.71
C ALA A 55 -23.15 -9.68 -7.30
N VAL A 56 -21.82 -9.58 -7.18
CA VAL A 56 -21.04 -8.67 -8.01
C VAL A 56 -21.03 -9.26 -9.41
N ASP A 57 -21.73 -8.60 -10.30
CA ASP A 57 -22.00 -9.00 -11.66
C ASP A 57 -20.74 -9.47 -12.40
N ASN A 58 -20.64 -10.77 -12.71
CA ASN A 58 -19.55 -11.35 -13.49
C ASN A 58 -19.43 -10.76 -14.91
N SER A 59 -20.45 -10.05 -15.42
CA SER A 59 -20.36 -9.30 -16.68
C SER A 59 -19.34 -8.17 -16.59
N ALA A 60 -18.98 -7.79 -15.40
CA ALA A 60 -18.02 -6.73 -15.10
C ALA A 60 -16.56 -7.10 -15.31
N SER A 61 -16.21 -8.37 -15.11
CA SER A 61 -14.83 -8.82 -15.37
C SER A 61 -14.47 -8.67 -16.86
N ALA A 62 -15.44 -8.74 -17.75
CA ALA A 62 -15.24 -8.53 -19.18
C ALA A 62 -14.91 -7.08 -19.55
N ALA A 63 -15.32 -6.09 -18.74
CA ALA A 63 -15.06 -4.68 -19.00
C ALA A 63 -13.58 -4.27 -18.73
N PHE A 64 -12.86 -5.08 -17.93
CA PHE A 64 -11.45 -4.88 -17.59
C PHE A 64 -10.52 -5.93 -18.22
N ALA A 65 -11.06 -6.82 -19.03
CA ALA A 65 -10.24 -7.76 -19.79
C ALA A 65 -9.29 -6.98 -20.72
N PRO A 66 -8.06 -7.47 -20.94
CA PRO A 66 -7.18 -6.90 -21.93
C PRO A 66 -7.88 -6.80 -23.29
N PRO A 67 -7.64 -5.74 -24.11
CA PRO A 67 -8.26 -5.61 -25.41
C PRO A 67 -8.12 -6.89 -26.25
N GLY A 68 -9.24 -7.44 -26.71
CA GLY A 68 -9.27 -8.68 -27.51
C GLY A 68 -9.32 -9.99 -26.71
N ALA A 69 -9.27 -9.96 -25.38
CA ALA A 69 -9.43 -11.16 -24.56
C ALA A 69 -10.93 -11.51 -24.42
N THR A 70 -11.34 -12.63 -24.98
CA THR A 70 -12.72 -13.14 -24.92
C THR A 70 -12.90 -14.31 -23.95
N THR A 71 -11.79 -14.92 -23.50
CA THR A 71 -11.75 -16.07 -22.60
C THR A 71 -10.51 -15.98 -21.70
N PRO A 72 -10.51 -16.58 -20.49
CA PRO A 72 -9.34 -16.67 -19.66
C PRO A 72 -8.14 -17.24 -20.42
N LEU A 73 -7.02 -16.51 -20.40
CA LEU A 73 -5.83 -16.91 -21.12
C LEU A 73 -5.16 -18.08 -20.39
N ARG A 74 -5.25 -19.26 -20.96
CA ARG A 74 -4.63 -20.48 -20.44
C ARG A 74 -3.18 -20.54 -20.87
N THR A 75 -2.29 -19.87 -20.15
CA THR A 75 -0.85 -19.90 -20.44
C THR A 75 -0.10 -20.63 -19.33
N PHE A 76 0.42 -21.80 -19.67
CA PHE A 76 1.41 -22.52 -18.87
C PHE A 76 2.78 -22.36 -19.56
N LYS A 77 3.43 -21.23 -19.33
CA LYS A 77 4.78 -20.98 -19.80
C LYS A 77 5.73 -21.16 -18.62
N SER A 78 6.86 -21.84 -18.82
CA SER A 78 7.96 -21.73 -17.88
C SER A 78 8.56 -20.32 -18.00
N HIS A 79 8.71 -19.64 -16.89
CA HIS A 79 9.42 -18.37 -16.83
C HIS A 79 10.94 -18.65 -16.74
N PRO A 80 11.83 -17.85 -17.36
CA PRO A 80 13.27 -18.05 -17.27
C PRO A 80 13.82 -18.17 -15.84
N ALA A 81 13.21 -17.50 -14.87
CA ALA A 81 13.56 -17.63 -13.46
C ALA A 81 13.31 -19.04 -12.89
N LEU A 82 12.54 -19.85 -13.59
CA LEU A 82 12.17 -21.21 -13.20
C LEU A 82 12.90 -22.27 -14.04
N ASP A 83 13.91 -21.87 -14.81
CA ASP A 83 14.71 -22.79 -15.64
C ASP A 83 15.47 -23.86 -14.82
N ASN A 84 15.61 -23.60 -13.50
CA ASN A 84 16.18 -24.59 -12.56
C ASN A 84 15.23 -25.73 -12.22
N TYR A 85 13.94 -25.59 -12.53
CA TYR A 85 12.97 -26.67 -12.33
C TYR A 85 12.92 -27.59 -13.55
N PRO A 86 12.75 -28.89 -13.37
CA PRO A 86 12.48 -29.83 -14.46
C PRO A 86 11.26 -29.41 -15.27
N LYS A 87 11.26 -29.74 -16.58
CA LYS A 87 10.10 -29.47 -17.42
C LYS A 87 8.85 -30.12 -16.85
N GLY A 88 7.76 -29.31 -16.73
CA GLY A 88 6.47 -29.79 -16.24
C GLY A 88 6.28 -29.71 -14.73
N THR A 89 7.26 -29.16 -13.97
CA THR A 89 7.12 -28.96 -12.52
C THR A 89 6.64 -27.58 -12.12
N THR A 90 6.55 -26.64 -13.05
CA THR A 90 6.06 -25.29 -12.81
C THR A 90 5.09 -24.86 -13.90
N PHE A 91 3.94 -24.35 -13.48
CA PHE A 91 2.88 -23.91 -14.37
C PHE A 91 2.44 -22.50 -13.99
N VAL A 92 2.27 -21.61 -14.96
CA VAL A 92 1.76 -20.27 -14.74
C VAL A 92 0.42 -20.12 -15.46
N TYR A 93 -0.62 -19.84 -14.68
CA TYR A 93 -1.92 -19.42 -15.19
C TYR A 93 -2.06 -17.91 -15.08
N ARG A 94 -2.64 -17.30 -16.08
CA ARG A 94 -2.97 -15.87 -16.10
C ARG A 94 -4.43 -15.66 -16.42
N SER A 95 -5.09 -14.89 -15.62
CA SER A 95 -6.44 -14.43 -15.92
C SER A 95 -6.42 -13.49 -17.13
N ALA A 96 -7.41 -13.64 -18.02
CA ALA A 96 -7.66 -12.67 -19.08
C ALA A 96 -8.03 -11.28 -18.55
N ASN A 97 -8.46 -11.21 -17.30
CA ASN A 97 -8.87 -9.97 -16.64
C ASN A 97 -7.68 -9.20 -16.02
N MET A 98 -6.46 -9.73 -16.06
CA MET A 98 -5.28 -9.03 -15.56
C MET A 98 -5.10 -7.70 -16.26
N TYR A 99 -4.82 -6.69 -15.45
CA TYR A 99 -4.49 -5.37 -15.99
C TYR A 99 -3.19 -5.41 -16.76
N GLY A 100 -3.20 -4.85 -17.95
CA GLY A 100 -2.00 -4.62 -18.75
C GLY A 100 -1.37 -3.27 -18.42
N GLY A 101 -0.14 -3.08 -18.94
CA GLY A 101 0.59 -1.84 -18.72
C GLY A 101 1.35 -1.81 -17.39
N ARG A 102 2.23 -0.82 -17.30
CA ARG A 102 3.28 -0.78 -16.29
C ARG A 102 2.77 -0.54 -14.87
N ALA A 103 1.89 0.46 -14.71
CA ALA A 103 1.36 0.83 -13.40
C ALA A 103 0.20 -0.08 -13.00
N ALA A 104 -0.75 -0.30 -13.91
CA ALA A 104 -1.93 -1.10 -13.63
C ALA A 104 -1.63 -2.58 -13.32
N ALA A 105 -0.56 -3.14 -13.89
CA ALA A 105 -0.12 -4.52 -13.58
C ALA A 105 0.18 -4.74 -12.09
N ARG A 106 0.51 -3.70 -11.34
CA ARG A 106 0.73 -3.77 -9.88
C ARG A 106 -0.53 -4.07 -9.09
N MET A 107 -1.71 -3.83 -9.67
CA MET A 107 -3.00 -4.16 -9.06
C MET A 107 -3.36 -5.64 -9.16
N ASN A 108 -2.63 -6.41 -9.99
CA ASN A 108 -2.91 -7.82 -10.17
C ASN A 108 -2.46 -8.65 -8.96
N THR A 109 -3.24 -9.66 -8.62
CA THR A 109 -2.95 -10.57 -7.51
C THR A 109 -2.00 -11.69 -7.96
N ASN A 110 -1.06 -12.08 -7.09
CA ASN A 110 -0.26 -13.30 -7.25
C ASN A 110 -0.72 -14.37 -6.28
N LEU A 111 -1.03 -15.55 -6.79
CA LEU A 111 -1.28 -16.75 -6.02
C LEU A 111 -0.13 -17.73 -6.27
N ILE A 112 0.75 -17.92 -5.29
CA ILE A 112 1.85 -18.89 -5.36
C ILE A 112 1.36 -20.18 -4.71
N VAL A 113 1.35 -21.28 -5.45
CA VAL A 113 0.76 -22.56 -5.03
C VAL A 113 1.82 -23.65 -5.07
N TYR A 114 2.14 -24.22 -3.91
CA TYR A 114 3.11 -25.29 -3.76
C TYR A 114 2.41 -26.58 -3.34
N VAL A 115 2.52 -27.61 -4.18
CA VAL A 115 1.91 -28.93 -3.94
C VAL A 115 2.91 -30.04 -4.26
N GLU A 116 2.89 -31.10 -3.47
CA GLU A 116 3.79 -32.25 -3.67
C GLU A 116 3.35 -33.16 -4.83
N GLN A 117 2.12 -32.96 -5.32
CA GLN A 117 1.58 -33.73 -6.44
C GLN A 117 2.23 -33.35 -7.77
N HIS A 118 2.65 -34.34 -8.55
CA HIS A 118 3.11 -34.13 -9.91
C HIS A 118 1.95 -34.20 -10.91
N PHE A 119 2.08 -33.48 -12.03
CA PHE A 119 1.09 -33.45 -13.11
C PHE A 119 1.70 -33.92 -14.42
N ASP A 120 1.07 -34.93 -15.05
CA ASP A 120 1.52 -35.50 -16.32
C ASP A 120 1.35 -34.53 -17.50
N SER A 121 0.52 -33.52 -17.38
CA SER A 121 0.22 -32.57 -18.45
C SER A 121 -0.25 -31.22 -17.93
N LYS A 122 -0.20 -30.22 -18.81
CA LYS A 122 -0.81 -28.89 -18.54
C LYS A 122 -2.31 -28.98 -18.30
N ASP A 123 -2.98 -29.89 -18.96
CA ASP A 123 -4.42 -30.09 -18.82
C ASP A 123 -4.77 -30.67 -17.46
N ALA A 124 -3.97 -31.59 -16.96
CA ALA A 124 -4.13 -32.15 -15.62
C ALA A 124 -3.90 -31.05 -14.54
N ALA A 125 -2.83 -30.26 -14.69
CA ALA A 125 -2.56 -29.13 -13.80
C ALA A 125 -3.70 -28.09 -13.82
N TYR A 126 -4.21 -27.75 -15.00
CA TYR A 126 -5.33 -26.82 -15.13
C TYR A 126 -6.61 -27.37 -14.50
N ALA A 127 -6.91 -28.64 -14.72
CA ALA A 127 -8.10 -29.30 -14.12
C ALA A 127 -8.00 -29.23 -12.59
N TRP A 128 -6.86 -29.56 -12.03
CA TRP A 128 -6.62 -29.47 -10.58
C TRP A 128 -6.82 -28.06 -10.05
N LEU A 129 -6.24 -27.02 -10.68
CA LEU A 129 -6.42 -25.63 -10.30
C LEU A 129 -7.89 -25.19 -10.33
N LYS A 130 -8.64 -25.69 -11.34
CA LYS A 130 -10.08 -25.43 -11.49
C LYS A 130 -10.88 -26.11 -10.39
N ASP A 131 -10.62 -27.38 -10.11
CA ASP A 131 -11.31 -28.15 -9.08
C ASP A 131 -11.03 -27.59 -7.67
N ALA A 132 -9.82 -27.06 -7.46
CA ALA A 132 -9.45 -26.33 -6.25
C ALA A 132 -10.07 -24.92 -6.16
N GLY A 133 -10.82 -24.45 -7.18
CA GLY A 133 -11.45 -23.11 -7.21
C GLY A 133 -10.49 -21.96 -7.47
N LEU A 134 -9.21 -22.23 -7.70
CA LEU A 134 -8.17 -21.20 -7.87
C LEU A 134 -8.31 -20.42 -9.18
N ILE A 135 -8.79 -21.06 -10.24
CA ILE A 135 -9.04 -20.37 -11.53
C ILE A 135 -10.10 -19.28 -11.37
N ASP A 136 -11.19 -19.57 -10.65
CA ASP A 136 -12.25 -18.60 -10.43
C ASP A 136 -11.77 -17.43 -9.56
N ILE A 137 -11.01 -17.72 -8.51
CA ILE A 137 -10.38 -16.70 -7.67
C ILE A 137 -9.43 -15.82 -8.49
N ALA A 138 -8.53 -16.42 -9.28
CA ALA A 138 -7.60 -15.66 -10.11
C ALA A 138 -8.31 -14.76 -11.13
N ASN A 139 -9.40 -15.25 -11.74
CA ASN A 139 -10.21 -14.46 -12.66
C ASN A 139 -10.89 -13.27 -11.99
N GLN A 140 -11.45 -13.47 -10.80
CA GLN A 140 -12.07 -12.40 -10.02
C GLN A 140 -11.05 -11.41 -9.47
N ALA A 141 -9.90 -11.92 -9.02
CA ALA A 141 -8.83 -11.14 -8.43
C ALA A 141 -7.92 -10.44 -9.45
N THR A 142 -8.23 -10.51 -10.75
CA THR A 142 -7.32 -10.05 -11.82
C THR A 142 -5.92 -10.61 -11.66
N GLY A 143 -5.81 -11.92 -11.39
CA GLY A 143 -4.59 -12.51 -10.85
C GLY A 143 -3.89 -13.52 -11.74
N SER A 144 -2.67 -13.85 -11.33
CA SER A 144 -1.89 -14.99 -11.82
C SER A 144 -1.78 -16.07 -10.75
N ILE A 145 -1.61 -17.32 -11.20
CA ILE A 145 -1.30 -18.45 -10.36
C ILE A 145 0.07 -19.00 -10.80
N VAL A 146 0.98 -19.17 -9.85
CA VAL A 146 2.23 -19.90 -10.08
C VAL A 146 2.13 -21.21 -9.32
N LEU A 147 1.81 -22.29 -10.03
CA LEU A 147 1.73 -23.64 -9.47
C LEU A 147 3.10 -24.31 -9.59
N VAL A 148 3.64 -24.75 -8.46
CA VAL A 148 4.95 -25.37 -8.34
C VAL A 148 4.82 -26.75 -7.71
N THR A 149 5.43 -27.73 -8.34
CA THR A 149 5.65 -29.07 -7.80
C THR A 149 7.14 -29.29 -7.56
N PRO A 150 7.55 -30.21 -6.68
CA PRO A 150 8.96 -30.37 -6.36
C PRO A 150 9.80 -30.79 -7.56
N ALA A 151 11.07 -30.40 -7.57
CA ALA A 151 12.05 -30.83 -8.58
C ALA A 151 12.32 -32.33 -8.48
N GLY A 152 12.29 -32.89 -7.29
CA GLY A 152 12.43 -34.32 -6.99
C GLY A 152 11.10 -34.99 -6.60
N LYS A 153 11.17 -36.00 -5.75
CA LYS A 153 9.98 -36.67 -5.20
C LYS A 153 9.30 -35.82 -4.13
N ALA A 154 10.05 -34.98 -3.45
CA ALA A 154 9.61 -34.04 -2.42
C ALA A 154 10.40 -32.73 -2.58
N PHE A 155 9.90 -31.64 -1.98
CA PHE A 155 10.60 -30.36 -1.96
C PHE A 155 11.93 -30.46 -1.19
N GLY A 156 12.96 -29.78 -1.72
CA GLY A 156 14.33 -29.84 -1.18
C GLY A 156 15.17 -28.62 -1.54
N ASN A 157 16.50 -28.76 -1.45
CA ASN A 157 17.44 -27.65 -1.64
C ASN A 157 17.38 -27.03 -3.04
N GLU A 158 17.08 -27.80 -4.08
CA GLU A 158 16.94 -27.30 -5.45
C GLU A 158 15.75 -26.34 -5.55
N ASP A 159 14.68 -26.63 -4.81
CA ASP A 159 13.47 -25.80 -4.78
C ASP A 159 13.69 -24.47 -4.05
N ILE A 160 14.62 -24.42 -3.08
CA ILE A 160 15.01 -23.16 -2.41
C ILE A 160 15.65 -22.21 -3.41
N ALA A 161 16.62 -22.70 -4.20
CA ALA A 161 17.29 -21.89 -5.22
C ALA A 161 16.29 -21.39 -6.28
N ALA A 162 15.37 -22.25 -6.68
CA ALA A 162 14.34 -21.92 -7.65
C ALA A 162 13.31 -20.90 -7.09
N TYR A 163 12.92 -21.04 -5.81
CA TYR A 163 12.07 -20.03 -5.16
C TYR A 163 12.75 -18.67 -5.10
N TYR A 164 14.04 -18.63 -4.77
CA TYR A 164 14.81 -17.39 -4.78
C TYR A 164 14.80 -16.73 -6.17
N ALA A 165 15.01 -17.52 -7.23
CA ALA A 165 14.96 -17.03 -8.61
C ALA A 165 13.55 -16.51 -8.99
N LEU A 166 12.49 -17.25 -8.63
CA LEU A 166 11.10 -16.84 -8.82
C LEU A 166 10.83 -15.51 -8.12
N GLN A 167 11.21 -15.41 -6.86
CA GLN A 167 10.98 -14.21 -6.06
C GLN A 167 11.73 -13.01 -6.64
N THR A 168 12.98 -13.21 -7.07
CA THR A 168 13.76 -12.15 -7.72
C THR A 168 13.07 -11.67 -9.00
N ALA A 169 12.54 -12.57 -9.82
CA ALA A 169 11.80 -12.22 -11.03
C ALA A 169 10.51 -11.45 -10.73
N MET A 170 9.74 -11.90 -9.74
CA MET A 170 8.49 -11.27 -9.35
C MET A 170 8.69 -9.86 -8.79
N PHE A 171 9.70 -9.68 -7.95
CA PHE A 171 9.88 -8.42 -7.19
C PHE A 171 10.87 -7.43 -7.83
N ALA A 172 11.77 -7.87 -8.69
CA ALA A 172 12.56 -6.96 -9.52
C ALA A 172 11.69 -6.12 -10.45
N GLN A 173 10.52 -6.63 -10.80
CA GLN A 173 9.52 -5.96 -11.62
C GLN A 173 8.74 -4.87 -10.88
N GLY A 174 8.70 -4.92 -9.56
CA GLY A 174 7.93 -4.00 -8.74
C GLY A 174 8.35 -2.53 -8.78
N SER A 175 9.40 -2.18 -9.51
CA SER A 175 9.98 -0.84 -9.49
C SER A 175 10.20 -0.22 -10.84
N PRO A 176 9.14 -0.07 -11.62
CA PRO A 176 9.26 0.38 -13.00
C PRO A 176 9.77 1.83 -13.15
N GLY A 177 9.64 2.68 -12.13
CA GLY A 177 9.99 4.11 -12.20
C GLY A 177 11.46 4.40 -12.45
N LEU A 178 12.32 3.45 -12.16
CA LEU A 178 13.75 3.72 -11.98
C LEU A 178 14.65 2.79 -12.77
N ALA A 179 14.04 1.88 -13.51
CA ALA A 179 14.78 1.06 -14.44
C ALA A 179 15.31 1.91 -15.59
N THR A 180 16.60 2.10 -15.63
CA THR A 180 17.31 2.67 -16.77
C THR A 180 17.84 1.56 -17.65
N GLY A 181 17.66 1.65 -18.98
CA GLY A 181 18.33 0.76 -19.94
C GLY A 181 17.88 -0.72 -19.86
N ALA A 182 18.80 -1.62 -19.57
CA ALA A 182 18.59 -3.07 -19.57
C ALA A 182 17.49 -3.57 -18.61
N ASN A 183 17.24 -2.84 -17.54
CA ASN A 183 16.20 -3.22 -16.58
C ASN A 183 14.78 -2.89 -17.05
N ARG A 184 14.62 -2.06 -18.06
CA ARG A 184 13.31 -1.84 -18.69
C ARG A 184 12.73 -3.10 -19.33
N ALA A 185 13.58 -3.97 -19.83
CA ALA A 185 13.16 -5.25 -20.43
C ALA A 185 12.59 -6.21 -19.37
N ALA A 186 13.11 -6.19 -18.14
CA ALA A 186 12.62 -7.02 -17.05
C ALA A 186 11.18 -6.69 -16.63
N TYR A 187 10.71 -5.48 -16.91
CA TYR A 187 9.33 -5.07 -16.61
C TYR A 187 8.29 -5.53 -17.64
N SER A 188 8.72 -6.03 -18.77
CA SER A 188 7.80 -6.65 -19.72
C SER A 188 7.20 -7.95 -19.20
N ASP A 189 7.76 -8.53 -18.14
CA ASP A 189 7.30 -9.78 -17.54
C ASP A 189 6.07 -9.62 -16.64
N GLY A 190 5.49 -8.45 -16.52
CA GLY A 190 4.11 -8.26 -16.05
C GLY A 190 3.09 -9.11 -16.83
N GLU A 191 3.52 -9.73 -17.94
CA GLU A 191 2.76 -10.79 -18.56
C GLU A 191 2.79 -12.13 -17.81
N TYR A 192 3.62 -12.33 -16.79
CA TYR A 192 3.68 -13.58 -16.00
C TYR A 192 3.14 -13.40 -14.58
N PHE A 193 3.37 -12.26 -13.95
CA PHE A 193 3.10 -12.08 -12.53
C PHE A 193 2.24 -10.83 -12.31
N GLY A 194 1.53 -10.83 -11.17
CA GLY A 194 0.78 -9.69 -10.69
C GLY A 194 1.63 -8.68 -9.91
N GLY A 195 0.96 -7.82 -9.18
CA GLY A 195 1.59 -6.81 -8.33
C GLY A 195 2.21 -7.41 -7.07
N PHE A 196 3.29 -6.82 -6.62
CA PHE A 196 4.03 -7.35 -5.49
C PHE A 196 3.33 -7.18 -4.13
N GLY A 197 2.46 -6.18 -3.97
CA GLY A 197 1.71 -5.96 -2.73
C GLY A 197 0.62 -7.00 -2.46
N TYR A 198 0.19 -7.72 -3.47
CA TYR A 198 -0.94 -8.65 -3.44
C TYR A 198 -0.49 -10.09 -3.68
N THR A 199 0.58 -10.51 -3.00
CA THR A 199 1.14 -11.85 -3.13
C THR A 199 0.71 -12.73 -1.96
N TYR A 200 0.02 -13.82 -2.29
CA TYR A 200 -0.47 -14.81 -1.33
C TYR A 200 0.11 -16.18 -1.63
N PHE A 201 0.36 -16.94 -0.58
CA PHE A 201 0.95 -18.28 -0.67
C PHE A 201 -0.05 -19.34 -0.26
N LEU A 202 -0.13 -20.42 -1.03
CA LEU A 202 -0.95 -21.59 -0.73
C LEU A 202 -0.03 -22.82 -0.80
N ALA A 203 0.02 -23.58 0.26
CA ALA A 203 0.91 -24.73 0.31
C ALA A 203 0.22 -25.93 0.95
N ILE A 204 0.46 -27.12 0.41
CA ILE A 204 -0.21 -28.35 0.78
C ILE A 204 0.82 -29.43 1.07
N ASP A 205 0.67 -30.12 2.20
CA ASP A 205 1.50 -31.23 2.67
C ASP A 205 3.01 -30.86 2.65
N GLY A 206 3.82 -31.52 1.83
CA GLY A 206 5.25 -31.22 1.69
C GLY A 206 5.53 -29.80 1.21
N GLY A 207 4.62 -29.17 0.46
CA GLY A 207 4.68 -27.76 0.11
C GLY A 207 4.51 -26.86 1.33
N ALA A 208 3.61 -27.20 2.26
CA ALA A 208 3.45 -26.48 3.52
C ALA A 208 4.67 -26.66 4.45
N ALA A 209 5.23 -27.85 4.53
CA ALA A 209 6.49 -28.08 5.24
C ALA A 209 7.65 -27.28 4.64
N PHE A 210 7.73 -27.18 3.31
CA PHE A 210 8.71 -26.35 2.60
C PHE A 210 8.53 -24.87 2.95
N PHE A 211 7.30 -24.37 2.93
CA PHE A 211 7.01 -22.99 3.35
C PHE A 211 7.48 -22.75 4.79
N ASN A 212 7.09 -23.61 5.72
CA ASN A 212 7.40 -23.48 7.13
C ASN A 212 8.90 -23.45 7.42
N ASN A 213 9.67 -24.29 6.72
CA ASN A 213 11.08 -24.51 7.06
C ASN A 213 12.06 -23.66 6.25
N HIS A 214 11.64 -23.11 5.11
CA HIS A 214 12.55 -22.37 4.22
C HIS A 214 12.05 -20.97 3.87
N ILE A 215 10.74 -20.80 3.62
CA ILE A 215 10.19 -19.50 3.22
C ILE A 215 9.89 -18.66 4.46
N ALA A 216 9.17 -19.20 5.43
CA ALA A 216 8.78 -18.49 6.64
C ALA A 216 9.99 -18.06 7.49
N THR A 217 11.08 -18.81 7.44
CA THR A 217 12.31 -18.57 8.21
C THR A 217 13.21 -17.47 7.63
N THR A 218 12.93 -16.99 6.43
CA THR A 218 13.75 -16.02 5.71
C THR A 218 13.00 -14.70 5.57
N MET A 219 13.48 -13.63 6.20
CA MET A 219 12.86 -12.30 6.21
C MET A 219 12.55 -11.79 4.80
N ASP A 220 13.52 -11.88 3.89
CA ASP A 220 13.36 -11.46 2.50
C ASP A 220 12.29 -12.24 1.74
N PHE A 221 11.93 -13.41 2.21
CA PHE A 221 10.90 -14.25 1.58
C PHE A 221 9.54 -13.98 2.19
N VAL A 222 9.39 -14.23 3.47
CA VAL A 222 8.09 -14.12 4.14
C VAL A 222 7.61 -12.67 4.24
N GLY A 223 8.53 -11.72 4.35
CA GLY A 223 8.21 -10.29 4.39
C GLY A 223 7.50 -9.74 3.15
N ARG A 224 7.42 -10.51 2.07
CA ARG A 224 6.74 -10.13 0.82
C ARG A 224 5.40 -10.83 0.62
N ILE A 225 4.99 -11.64 1.59
CA ILE A 225 3.77 -12.44 1.51
C ILE A 225 2.70 -11.79 2.38
N ALA A 226 1.58 -11.42 1.77
CA ALA A 226 0.46 -10.76 2.44
C ALA A 226 -0.43 -11.74 3.23
N GLY A 227 -0.35 -13.03 2.94
CA GLY A 227 -1.04 -14.09 3.67
C GLY A 227 -0.70 -15.47 3.13
N ALA A 228 -0.80 -16.50 3.97
CA ALA A 228 -0.55 -17.88 3.56
C ALA A 228 -1.65 -18.84 4.03
N LEU A 229 -2.05 -19.77 3.16
CA LEU A 229 -2.83 -20.95 3.50
C LEU A 229 -1.91 -22.16 3.54
N LEU A 230 -1.84 -22.83 4.68
CA LEU A 230 -1.00 -24.00 4.89
C LEU A 230 -1.89 -25.18 5.28
N VAL A 231 -1.94 -26.19 4.43
CA VAL A 231 -2.71 -27.40 4.68
C VAL A 231 -1.73 -28.52 5.00
N GLY A 232 -1.77 -29.06 6.21
CA GLY A 232 -0.74 -29.97 6.72
C GLY A 232 0.59 -29.26 6.95
N GLY A 233 1.68 -30.02 6.89
CA GLY A 233 3.05 -29.53 6.96
C GLY A 233 3.55 -29.27 8.37
N ASP A 234 4.75 -29.78 8.65
CA ASP A 234 5.44 -29.59 9.92
C ASP A 234 6.43 -28.42 9.84
N MET A 235 6.79 -27.88 11.00
CA MET A 235 7.89 -26.92 11.14
C MET A 235 8.90 -27.50 12.14
N GLU A 236 10.17 -27.61 11.71
CA GLU A 236 11.24 -28.08 12.57
C GLU A 236 11.31 -27.30 13.88
N GLU A 237 11.68 -27.98 14.98
CA GLU A 237 11.68 -27.37 16.31
C GLU A 237 12.52 -26.08 16.38
N VAL A 238 13.66 -26.08 15.71
CA VAL A 238 14.61 -24.95 15.68
C VAL A 238 14.14 -23.80 14.80
N HIS A 239 13.15 -24.01 13.93
CA HIS A 239 12.66 -23.00 13.01
C HIS A 239 11.53 -22.19 13.62
N LYS A 240 11.47 -20.93 13.22
CA LYS A 240 10.39 -19.99 13.53
C LYS A 240 10.23 -19.00 12.37
N PRO A 241 9.05 -18.41 12.17
CA PRO A 241 8.87 -17.35 11.18
C PRO A 241 9.80 -16.17 11.49
N ALA A 242 10.45 -15.63 10.45
CA ALA A 242 11.38 -14.50 10.56
C ALA A 242 10.66 -13.17 10.88
N THR A 243 9.39 -13.07 10.49
CA THR A 243 8.53 -11.91 10.81
C THR A 243 7.07 -12.36 10.84
N PHE A 244 6.17 -11.45 11.25
CA PHE A 244 4.73 -11.70 11.21
C PHE A 244 4.26 -11.95 9.76
N VAL A 245 3.37 -12.90 9.60
CA VAL A 245 2.64 -13.18 8.36
C VAL A 245 1.27 -13.76 8.73
N PRO A 246 0.16 -13.25 8.16
CA PRO A 246 -1.14 -13.86 8.37
C PRO A 246 -1.14 -15.28 7.81
N VAL A 247 -1.57 -16.25 8.62
CA VAL A 247 -1.66 -17.64 8.18
C VAL A 247 -3.03 -18.24 8.46
N TYR A 248 -3.51 -19.05 7.52
CA TYR A 248 -4.67 -19.91 7.66
C TYR A 248 -4.17 -21.36 7.70
N LEU A 249 -4.30 -22.02 8.84
CA LEU A 249 -3.77 -23.34 9.11
C LEU A 249 -4.88 -24.38 9.09
N VAL A 250 -4.70 -25.46 8.32
CA VAL A 250 -5.63 -26.59 8.25
C VAL A 250 -4.83 -27.86 8.54
N ASN A 251 -5.16 -28.59 9.58
CA ASN A 251 -4.46 -29.82 9.99
C ASN A 251 -2.93 -29.64 10.04
N ALA A 252 -2.44 -28.49 10.47
CA ALA A 252 -1.01 -28.21 10.61
C ALA A 252 -0.37 -29.12 11.68
N GLY A 253 0.93 -29.34 11.55
CA GLY A 253 1.70 -30.13 12.51
C GLY A 253 1.71 -29.55 13.92
N GLU A 254 2.08 -30.37 14.89
CA GLU A 254 2.14 -29.97 16.30
C GLU A 254 3.10 -28.77 16.49
N GLY A 255 2.66 -27.78 17.27
CA GLY A 255 3.46 -26.59 17.58
C GLY A 255 3.60 -25.55 16.45
N VAL A 256 3.05 -25.81 15.26
CA VAL A 256 3.14 -24.86 14.13
C VAL A 256 2.34 -23.59 14.41
N ALA A 257 1.13 -23.74 14.93
CA ALA A 257 0.27 -22.60 15.24
C ALA A 257 0.93 -21.65 16.25
N GLU A 258 1.47 -22.18 17.33
CA GLU A 258 2.12 -21.42 18.41
C GLU A 258 3.32 -20.61 17.90
N LYS A 259 4.08 -21.14 16.94
CA LYS A 259 5.21 -20.41 16.33
C LYS A 259 4.74 -19.22 15.50
N TYR A 260 3.64 -19.38 14.75
CA TYR A 260 3.04 -18.27 14.02
C TYR A 260 2.34 -17.28 14.96
N GLU A 261 1.71 -17.73 16.03
CA GLU A 261 1.12 -16.88 17.06
C GLU A 261 2.17 -15.97 17.69
N ALA A 262 3.32 -16.54 18.06
CA ALA A 262 4.44 -15.78 18.59
C ALA A 262 4.96 -14.74 17.58
N ALA A 263 5.13 -15.11 16.30
CA ALA A 263 5.60 -14.20 15.26
C ALA A 263 4.60 -13.07 14.97
N ASN A 264 3.30 -13.38 14.99
CA ASN A 264 2.21 -12.39 14.80
C ASN A 264 1.88 -11.60 16.08
N ARG A 265 2.57 -11.89 17.22
CA ARG A 265 2.38 -11.21 18.51
C ARG A 265 0.90 -11.20 18.94
N VAL A 266 0.22 -12.31 18.75
CA VAL A 266 -1.21 -12.42 19.05
C VAL A 266 -1.48 -12.29 20.55
N ASN A 267 -2.56 -11.60 20.90
CA ASN A 267 -2.95 -11.35 22.29
C ASN A 267 -4.48 -11.39 22.49
N ALA A 268 -5.21 -11.82 21.47
CA ALA A 268 -6.64 -12.01 21.50
C ALA A 268 -7.06 -13.20 20.65
N VAL A 269 -8.22 -13.74 20.96
CA VAL A 269 -8.79 -14.90 20.26
C VAL A 269 -10.27 -14.70 20.03
N LYS A 270 -10.74 -15.20 18.90
CA LYS A 270 -12.16 -15.33 18.58
C LYS A 270 -12.42 -16.70 17.98
N ALA A 271 -13.60 -17.25 18.22
CA ALA A 271 -14.02 -18.52 17.66
C ALA A 271 -15.30 -18.36 16.83
N ALA A 272 -15.35 -19.08 15.71
CA ALA A 272 -16.52 -19.12 14.85
C ALA A 272 -16.74 -20.54 14.32
N GLY A 273 -17.57 -21.32 15.00
CA GLY A 273 -17.69 -22.77 14.77
C GLY A 273 -16.37 -23.45 15.10
N ASP A 274 -15.87 -24.25 14.17
CA ASP A 274 -14.61 -25.00 14.31
C ASP A 274 -13.36 -24.18 13.91
N VAL A 275 -13.54 -22.90 13.56
CA VAL A 275 -12.44 -22.00 13.20
C VAL A 275 -12.11 -21.09 14.36
N ILE A 276 -10.86 -21.11 14.78
CA ILE A 276 -10.31 -20.23 15.83
C ILE A 276 -9.37 -19.24 15.17
N THR A 277 -9.55 -17.96 15.45
CA THR A 277 -8.64 -16.91 15.00
C THR A 277 -7.95 -16.29 16.19
N HIS A 278 -6.64 -16.42 16.24
CA HIS A 278 -5.75 -15.72 17.14
C HIS A 278 -5.24 -14.46 16.45
N TYR A 279 -5.30 -13.29 17.09
CA TYR A 279 -4.92 -12.05 16.44
C TYR A 279 -4.29 -11.05 17.41
N ASN A 280 -3.55 -10.10 16.86
CA ASN A 280 -3.03 -8.96 17.59
C ASN A 280 -4.09 -7.84 17.60
N GLN A 281 -4.54 -7.44 18.79
CA GLN A 281 -5.58 -6.41 18.93
C GLN A 281 -5.17 -5.04 18.34
N ALA A 282 -3.88 -4.70 18.45
CA ALA A 282 -3.36 -3.45 17.91
C ALA A 282 -3.17 -3.51 16.38
N GLN A 283 -2.95 -4.72 15.84
CA GLN A 283 -2.72 -5.01 14.43
C GLN A 283 -3.53 -6.23 13.99
N PRO A 284 -4.86 -6.12 13.81
CA PRO A 284 -5.72 -7.28 13.57
C PRO A 284 -5.39 -8.11 12.33
N LEU A 285 -4.62 -7.55 11.38
CA LEU A 285 -4.12 -8.30 10.23
C LEU A 285 -3.00 -9.30 10.62
N GLN A 286 -2.31 -9.09 11.74
CA GLN A 286 -1.38 -10.07 12.32
C GLN A 286 -2.20 -11.16 13.00
N GLN A 287 -2.57 -12.20 12.24
CA GLN A 287 -3.51 -13.22 12.69
C GLN A 287 -3.06 -14.62 12.30
N VAL A 288 -3.48 -15.58 13.11
CA VAL A 288 -3.36 -17.02 12.85
C VAL A 288 -4.75 -17.62 12.92
N VAL A 289 -5.25 -18.08 11.80
CA VAL A 289 -6.54 -18.77 11.70
C VAL A 289 -6.26 -20.27 11.76
N VAL A 290 -6.88 -20.97 12.69
CA VAL A 290 -6.77 -22.42 12.84
C VAL A 290 -8.13 -23.04 12.55
N ALA A 291 -8.23 -23.77 11.44
CA ALA A 291 -9.41 -24.59 11.15
C ALA A 291 -9.31 -25.92 11.93
N GLY A 292 -10.42 -26.35 12.50
CA GLY A 292 -10.47 -27.59 13.28
C GLY A 292 -10.09 -28.82 12.48
N ALA A 293 -9.71 -29.89 13.18
CA ALA A 293 -9.37 -31.17 12.55
C ALA A 293 -10.60 -31.79 11.87
N HIS A 294 -10.60 -31.81 10.55
CA HIS A 294 -11.69 -32.38 9.73
C HIS A 294 -11.13 -32.90 8.40
N PRO A 295 -11.86 -33.72 7.67
CA PRO A 295 -11.50 -34.08 6.32
C PRO A 295 -11.39 -32.83 5.46
N VAL A 296 -10.24 -32.61 4.81
CA VAL A 296 -9.95 -31.39 4.06
C VAL A 296 -10.81 -31.35 2.78
N ASN A 297 -11.63 -30.33 2.67
CA ASN A 297 -12.20 -29.90 1.40
C ASN A 297 -11.37 -28.71 0.88
N LEU A 298 -10.36 -29.01 0.08
CA LEU A 298 -9.37 -28.03 -0.36
C LEU A 298 -9.99 -26.77 -1.00
N ALA A 299 -11.02 -26.95 -1.84
CA ALA A 299 -11.68 -25.81 -2.50
C ALA A 299 -12.40 -24.92 -1.49
N ALA A 300 -13.01 -25.51 -0.45
CA ALA A 300 -13.66 -24.76 0.62
C ALA A 300 -12.64 -24.00 1.47
N GLU A 301 -11.51 -24.63 1.82
CA GLU A 301 -10.44 -23.99 2.61
C GLU A 301 -9.77 -22.85 1.83
N ILE A 302 -9.46 -23.05 0.57
CA ILE A 302 -8.92 -22.00 -0.31
C ILE A 302 -9.87 -20.82 -0.38
N LYS A 303 -11.16 -21.09 -0.56
CA LYS A 303 -12.18 -20.06 -0.62
C LYS A 303 -12.30 -19.29 0.70
N ALA A 304 -12.31 -19.99 1.83
CA ALA A 304 -12.34 -19.38 3.15
C ALA A 304 -11.09 -18.52 3.40
N ALA A 305 -9.89 -19.06 3.19
CA ALA A 305 -8.65 -18.34 3.37
C ALA A 305 -8.59 -17.08 2.48
N TYR A 306 -9.05 -17.19 1.22
CA TYR A 306 -9.02 -16.06 0.30
C TYR A 306 -10.00 -14.95 0.72
N TYR A 307 -11.26 -15.29 0.94
CA TYR A 307 -12.30 -14.27 1.20
C TYR A 307 -12.33 -13.77 2.64
N ASP A 308 -11.93 -14.58 3.61
CA ASP A 308 -11.95 -14.19 5.02
C ASP A 308 -10.63 -13.55 5.47
N MET A 309 -9.51 -13.81 4.79
CA MET A 309 -8.20 -13.31 5.19
C MET A 309 -7.44 -12.60 4.08
N PHE A 310 -7.16 -13.24 2.93
CA PHE A 310 -6.24 -12.71 1.94
C PHE A 310 -6.70 -11.38 1.35
N ILE A 311 -7.95 -11.27 0.93
CA ILE A 311 -8.46 -10.04 0.30
C ILE A 311 -8.48 -8.83 1.24
N GLN A 312 -8.30 -9.06 2.54
CA GLN A 312 -8.29 -7.99 3.54
C GLN A 312 -6.90 -7.43 3.79
N ALA A 313 -5.86 -8.12 3.33
CA ALA A 313 -4.48 -7.76 3.58
C ALA A 313 -3.71 -7.55 2.28
N MET A 314 -2.86 -6.56 2.28
CA MET A 314 -1.79 -6.38 1.31
C MET A 314 -0.49 -6.15 2.06
N ARG A 315 0.63 -6.39 1.40
CA ARG A 315 1.93 -6.14 2.01
C ARG A 315 2.73 -5.20 1.16
N ILE A 316 3.12 -4.06 1.73
CA ILE A 316 4.05 -3.16 1.08
C ILE A 316 5.45 -3.73 1.32
N PRO A 317 6.10 -4.30 0.31
CA PRO A 317 7.44 -4.82 0.49
C PRO A 317 8.40 -3.65 0.56
N VAL A 318 9.03 -3.52 1.70
CA VAL A 318 10.24 -2.72 1.79
C VAL A 318 11.37 -3.56 1.24
N LEU A 319 11.75 -3.29 0.01
CA LEU A 319 12.79 -4.08 -0.65
C LEU A 319 14.17 -3.55 -0.30
N PRO A 320 15.14 -4.42 0.05
CA PRO A 320 16.54 -4.06 0.15
C PRO A 320 17.07 -3.46 -1.15
N GLN A 321 16.55 -3.94 -2.25
CA GLN A 321 16.80 -3.39 -3.57
C GLN A 321 15.76 -2.33 -3.81
N SER A 322 16.18 -1.13 -3.63
CA SER A 322 15.38 0.03 -3.86
C SER A 322 14.52 -0.08 -5.09
N ILE A 323 13.24 0.16 -4.90
CA ILE A 323 12.40 0.61 -5.99
C ILE A 323 13.02 1.81 -6.73
N TYR A 324 14.06 2.43 -6.22
CA TYR A 324 14.63 3.70 -6.69
C TYR A 324 16.05 3.62 -7.19
N SER A 325 16.73 2.49 -7.09
CA SER A 325 18.06 2.34 -7.69
C SER A 325 18.15 1.02 -8.41
N ALA A 326 18.10 1.05 -9.72
CA ALA A 326 18.38 -0.12 -10.54
C ALA A 326 19.70 -0.76 -10.08
N GLY A 327 19.61 -1.90 -9.40
CA GLY A 327 20.74 -2.73 -9.03
C GLY A 327 21.63 -2.25 -7.88
N THR A 328 21.33 -1.14 -7.21
CA THR A 328 22.01 -0.78 -5.98
C THR A 328 21.15 -1.11 -4.77
N PRO A 329 21.62 -1.96 -3.84
CA PRO A 329 20.93 -2.14 -2.57
C PRO A 329 20.74 -0.78 -1.89
N TYR A 330 19.67 -0.58 -1.16
CA TYR A 330 19.59 0.44 -0.12
C TYR A 330 20.61 0.04 0.96
N SER A 331 21.88 0.25 0.66
CA SER A 331 22.94 -0.04 1.60
C SER A 331 22.85 0.95 2.77
N GLY A 332 22.60 0.47 3.95
CA GLY A 332 22.35 1.24 5.16
C GLY A 332 20.91 1.13 5.66
N TYR A 333 20.07 0.39 4.96
CA TYR A 333 18.79 -0.05 5.45
C TYR A 333 19.01 -1.22 6.40
N ASP A 334 18.64 -1.04 7.63
CA ASP A 334 18.49 -2.18 8.54
C ASP A 334 17.05 -2.69 8.39
N PHE A 335 16.91 -3.84 7.72
CA PHE A 335 15.60 -4.44 7.50
C PHE A 335 14.97 -4.95 8.78
N ASP A 336 15.75 -5.18 9.83
CA ASP A 336 15.25 -5.53 11.14
C ASP A 336 14.58 -4.33 11.81
N GLU A 337 14.96 -3.09 11.41
CA GLU A 337 14.39 -1.85 11.93
C GLU A 337 13.22 -1.31 11.08
N ALA A 338 13.09 -1.72 9.82
CA ALA A 338 12.00 -1.29 8.95
C ALA A 338 11.01 -2.44 8.73
N PRO A 339 9.98 -2.57 9.56
CA PRO A 339 9.02 -3.66 9.42
C PRO A 339 8.31 -3.57 8.07
N TYR A 340 8.17 -4.72 7.42
CA TYR A 340 7.35 -4.86 6.23
C TYR A 340 5.91 -4.56 6.58
N SER A 341 5.40 -3.43 6.15
CA SER A 341 4.06 -2.98 6.51
C SER A 341 3.00 -3.92 5.94
N LEU A 342 2.26 -4.54 6.84
CA LEU A 342 1.05 -5.28 6.52
C LEU A 342 -0.11 -4.30 6.60
N CYS A 343 -0.74 -4.03 5.45
CA CYS A 343 -1.75 -3.00 5.32
C CYS A 343 -3.12 -3.62 5.07
N ARG A 344 -4.16 -2.94 5.54
CA ARG A 344 -5.52 -3.32 5.21
C ARG A 344 -5.79 -3.04 3.73
N ARG A 345 -6.29 -4.05 3.02
CA ARG A 345 -6.81 -3.94 1.68
C ARG A 345 -8.33 -3.99 1.72
N ASN A 346 -8.97 -3.00 1.13
CA ASN A 346 -10.40 -3.04 0.88
C ASN A 346 -10.64 -3.39 -0.59
N ALA A 347 -10.24 -4.61 -0.97
CA ALA A 347 -10.29 -5.04 -2.36
C ALA A 347 -11.70 -4.90 -2.93
N LEU A 348 -11.79 -4.22 -4.04
CA LEU A 348 -13.00 -4.19 -4.86
C LEU A 348 -12.91 -5.35 -5.85
N ILE A 349 -13.60 -6.44 -5.53
CA ILE A 349 -13.67 -7.63 -6.38
C ILE A 349 -14.69 -7.36 -7.46
N GLY A 350 -14.32 -7.62 -8.72
CA GLY A 350 -15.24 -7.45 -9.84
C GLY A 350 -15.63 -5.99 -10.09
N VAL A 351 -14.63 -5.11 -10.17
CA VAL A 351 -14.84 -3.69 -10.50
C VAL A 351 -15.41 -3.54 -11.89
N THR A 352 -16.61 -2.99 -12.01
CA THR A 352 -17.25 -2.65 -13.29
C THR A 352 -16.94 -1.21 -13.70
N LYS A 353 -17.30 -0.85 -14.93
CA LYS A 353 -17.34 0.56 -15.35
C LYS A 353 -18.25 1.40 -14.43
N ASN A 354 -19.22 0.78 -13.79
CA ASN A 354 -20.13 1.38 -12.82
C ASN A 354 -19.77 1.07 -11.36
N GLY A 355 -18.60 0.47 -11.14
CA GLY A 355 -18.02 0.27 -9.84
C GLY A 355 -18.41 -1.02 -9.12
N GLY A 356 -17.43 -1.58 -8.39
CA GLY A 356 -17.68 -2.44 -7.25
C GLY A 356 -18.05 -1.58 -6.05
N VAL A 357 -18.62 -2.21 -5.04
CA VAL A 357 -18.97 -1.57 -3.77
C VAL A 357 -18.18 -2.21 -2.65
N THR A 358 -17.58 -1.41 -1.79
CA THR A 358 -16.93 -1.92 -0.58
C THR A 358 -17.97 -2.27 0.48
N LYS A 359 -17.55 -3.05 1.46
CA LYS A 359 -18.32 -3.34 2.67
C LYS A 359 -18.86 -2.06 3.35
N ASN A 360 -18.09 -0.96 3.33
CA ASN A 360 -18.46 0.31 3.95
C ASN A 360 -19.26 1.23 3.02
N GLY A 361 -19.76 0.71 1.89
CA GLY A 361 -20.58 1.47 0.96
C GLY A 361 -19.83 2.54 0.19
N ILE A 362 -18.54 2.32 -0.12
CA ILE A 362 -17.78 3.14 -1.07
C ILE A 362 -17.83 2.47 -2.43
N HIS A 363 -18.25 3.22 -3.42
CA HIS A 363 -18.33 2.80 -4.82
C HIS A 363 -17.10 3.30 -5.58
N LEU A 364 -16.49 2.43 -6.38
CA LEU A 364 -15.46 2.82 -7.33
C LEU A 364 -16.07 2.99 -8.72
N ILE A 365 -15.90 4.17 -9.29
CA ILE A 365 -16.23 4.48 -10.68
C ILE A 365 -14.94 4.71 -11.44
N SER A 366 -14.75 3.98 -12.54
CA SER A 366 -13.55 4.05 -13.36
C SER A 366 -13.83 4.83 -14.65
N HIS A 367 -12.97 5.78 -14.93
CA HIS A 367 -12.92 6.52 -16.19
C HIS A 367 -11.58 6.25 -16.87
N GLN A 368 -11.60 5.69 -18.07
CA GLN A 368 -10.39 5.32 -18.80
C GLN A 368 -10.54 5.69 -20.28
N GLY A 369 -9.53 6.37 -20.83
CA GLY A 369 -9.54 6.82 -22.23
C GLY A 369 -10.57 7.90 -22.51
N GLU A 370 -10.93 8.70 -21.51
CA GLU A 370 -11.92 9.75 -21.60
C GLU A 370 -11.35 11.01 -22.27
N SER A 371 -12.08 11.60 -23.20
CA SER A 371 -11.64 12.81 -23.89
C SER A 371 -12.03 14.13 -23.20
N ARG A 372 -12.58 14.07 -22.00
CA ARG A 372 -13.12 15.24 -21.28
C ARG A 372 -12.12 16.38 -21.12
N PHE A 373 -10.88 16.06 -20.83
CA PHE A 373 -9.81 17.02 -20.59
C PHE A 373 -8.85 17.18 -21.77
N ALA A 374 -9.20 16.67 -22.96
CA ALA A 374 -8.36 16.72 -24.18
C ALA A 374 -8.00 18.15 -24.64
N GLY A 375 -8.74 19.16 -24.19
CA GLY A 375 -8.39 20.57 -24.41
C GLY A 375 -7.19 21.06 -23.58
N MET A 376 -6.80 20.31 -22.54
CA MET A 376 -5.66 20.60 -21.67
C MET A 376 -4.55 19.57 -21.90
N LYS A 377 -3.86 19.68 -23.02
CA LYS A 377 -2.85 18.72 -23.45
C LYS A 377 -1.43 19.28 -23.43
N SER A 378 -0.46 18.42 -23.19
CA SER A 378 0.95 18.74 -23.31
C SER A 378 1.35 18.99 -24.77
N ALA A 379 2.56 19.52 -24.98
CA ALA A 379 3.12 19.65 -26.32
C ALA A 379 3.27 18.30 -27.06
N LYS A 380 3.29 17.18 -26.30
CA LYS A 380 3.32 15.81 -26.85
C LYS A 380 1.94 15.21 -27.09
N GLY A 381 0.88 15.94 -26.73
CA GLY A 381 -0.48 15.49 -26.86
C GLY A 381 -1.05 14.75 -25.64
N ASP A 382 -0.25 14.54 -24.58
CA ASP A 382 -0.72 13.88 -23.36
C ASP A 382 -1.72 14.78 -22.61
N TYR A 383 -2.81 14.23 -22.17
CA TYR A 383 -3.84 14.89 -21.35
C TYR A 383 -4.40 13.91 -20.32
N LEU A 384 -5.15 14.42 -19.35
CA LEU A 384 -5.79 13.59 -18.34
C LEU A 384 -6.98 12.85 -18.98
N ASP A 385 -6.84 11.54 -19.14
CA ASP A 385 -7.85 10.67 -19.74
C ASP A 385 -8.32 9.55 -18.82
N THR A 386 -7.64 9.37 -17.67
CA THR A 386 -7.90 8.26 -16.75
C THR A 386 -7.96 8.76 -15.31
N TRP A 387 -9.08 8.48 -14.63
CA TRP A 387 -9.25 8.76 -13.20
C TRP A 387 -10.24 7.77 -12.57
N TYR A 388 -10.22 7.72 -11.24
CA TYR A 388 -11.03 6.84 -10.43
C TYR A 388 -11.71 7.63 -9.31
N GLU A 389 -13.02 7.45 -9.17
CA GLU A 389 -13.85 8.11 -8.18
C GLU A 389 -14.28 7.08 -7.12
N TYR A 390 -13.99 7.36 -5.87
CA TYR A 390 -14.40 6.56 -4.72
C TYR A 390 -15.46 7.33 -3.96
N LEU A 391 -16.71 6.94 -4.15
CA LEU A 391 -17.87 7.69 -3.70
C LEU A 391 -18.65 6.94 -2.63
N PRO A 392 -18.94 7.58 -1.48
CA PRO A 392 -19.98 7.09 -0.57
C PRO A 392 -21.30 6.86 -1.30
N SER A 393 -22.02 5.80 -0.93
CA SER A 393 -23.32 5.44 -1.55
C SER A 393 -24.29 6.62 -1.57
N GLU A 394 -24.32 7.41 -0.50
CA GLU A 394 -25.19 8.58 -0.36
C GLU A 394 -24.82 9.73 -1.30
N VAL A 395 -23.55 9.83 -1.74
CA VAL A 395 -23.13 10.77 -2.79
C VAL A 395 -23.59 10.28 -4.15
N LEU A 396 -23.33 9.00 -4.46
CA LEU A 396 -23.67 8.41 -5.74
C LEU A 396 -25.19 8.39 -5.98
N ASN A 397 -25.96 8.04 -4.94
CA ASN A 397 -27.42 7.95 -4.99
C ASN A 397 -28.12 9.31 -4.74
N ASN A 398 -27.32 10.36 -4.54
CA ASN A 398 -27.81 11.73 -4.26
C ASN A 398 -28.77 11.79 -3.05
N THR A 399 -28.51 10.98 -2.01
CA THR A 399 -29.29 10.95 -0.77
C THR A 399 -28.65 11.77 0.35
N ALA A 400 -27.36 12.10 0.26
CA ALA A 400 -26.72 13.05 1.16
C ALA A 400 -27.23 14.48 0.88
N PRO A 401 -27.37 15.33 1.91
CA PRO A 401 -27.69 16.73 1.71
C PRO A 401 -26.65 17.45 0.83
N LYS A 402 -27.12 18.40 0.05
CA LYS A 402 -26.26 19.20 -0.84
C LYS A 402 -25.16 19.89 -0.04
N GLY A 403 -23.90 19.79 -0.51
CA GLY A 403 -22.74 20.47 0.05
C GLY A 403 -22.34 19.99 1.45
N THR A 404 -22.50 18.69 1.75
CA THR A 404 -22.17 18.13 3.08
C THR A 404 -21.00 17.15 3.09
N VAL A 405 -20.61 16.61 1.95
CA VAL A 405 -19.57 15.57 1.86
C VAL A 405 -18.25 16.16 1.38
N PRO A 406 -17.17 16.05 2.16
CA PRO A 406 -15.83 16.52 1.74
C PRO A 406 -15.31 15.76 0.51
N LEU A 407 -14.42 16.41 -0.25
CA LEU A 407 -13.74 15.82 -1.40
C LEU A 407 -12.21 15.85 -1.19
N ILE A 408 -11.56 14.72 -1.41
CA ILE A 408 -10.09 14.60 -1.41
C ILE A 408 -9.62 14.27 -2.83
N LEU A 409 -8.72 15.09 -3.38
CA LEU A 409 -7.92 14.76 -4.55
C LEU A 409 -6.70 13.98 -4.09
N GLY A 410 -6.60 12.71 -4.50
CA GLY A 410 -5.47 11.83 -4.24
C GLY A 410 -4.49 11.81 -5.42
N ASN A 411 -3.21 12.08 -5.15
CA ASN A 411 -2.16 12.15 -6.17
C ASN A 411 -1.12 11.05 -5.93
N HIS A 412 -1.03 10.08 -6.85
CA HIS A 412 -0.17 8.91 -6.74
C HIS A 412 1.31 9.22 -6.96
N GLY A 413 2.20 8.34 -6.48
CA GLY A 413 3.64 8.39 -6.66
C GLY A 413 4.09 8.03 -8.07
N GLY A 414 5.39 8.23 -8.33
CA GLY A 414 5.98 7.90 -9.63
C GLY A 414 5.94 6.40 -9.93
N GLY A 415 5.23 6.02 -10.98
CA GLY A 415 5.06 4.64 -11.42
C GLY A 415 3.98 3.86 -10.69
N ASP A 416 3.21 4.49 -9.79
CA ASP A 416 2.07 3.86 -9.13
C ASP A 416 0.82 3.91 -10.00
N ASP A 417 -0.09 2.95 -9.77
CA ASP A 417 -1.46 3.04 -10.24
C ASP A 417 -2.29 3.86 -9.24
N PRO A 418 -3.17 4.78 -9.69
CA PRO A 418 -4.00 5.57 -8.78
C PRO A 418 -4.83 4.75 -7.79
N ARG A 419 -5.28 3.55 -8.19
CA ARG A 419 -6.07 2.66 -7.33
C ARG A 419 -5.21 2.01 -6.26
N GLN A 420 -4.01 1.55 -6.63
CA GLN A 420 -3.03 1.02 -5.69
C GLN A 420 -2.65 2.07 -4.65
N PHE A 421 -2.40 3.31 -5.10
CA PHE A 421 -2.13 4.43 -4.22
C PHE A 421 -3.25 4.67 -3.19
N VAL A 422 -4.51 4.64 -3.63
CA VAL A 422 -5.67 4.84 -2.74
C VAL A 422 -5.76 3.74 -1.68
N ASP A 423 -5.49 2.48 -2.04
CA ASP A 423 -5.42 1.35 -1.10
C ASP A 423 -4.23 1.50 -0.14
N GLU A 424 -3.02 1.66 -0.66
CA GLU A 424 -1.78 1.65 0.12
C GLU A 424 -1.64 2.86 1.04
N MET A 425 -2.21 3.99 0.67
CA MET A 425 -2.22 5.20 1.49
C MET A 425 -3.31 5.20 2.56
N GLY A 426 -4.22 4.22 2.54
CA GLY A 426 -5.35 4.13 3.46
C GLY A 426 -6.53 5.05 3.12
N LEU A 427 -6.52 5.70 1.95
CA LEU A 427 -7.60 6.62 1.54
C LEU A 427 -8.94 5.92 1.34
N LEU A 428 -8.94 4.66 0.87
CA LEU A 428 -10.18 3.90 0.70
C LEU A 428 -10.83 3.58 2.04
N VAL A 429 -10.03 3.21 3.05
CA VAL A 429 -10.51 2.94 4.40
C VAL A 429 -11.02 4.24 5.02
N LEU A 430 -10.24 5.32 4.92
CA LEU A 430 -10.63 6.66 5.37
C LEU A 430 -11.95 7.12 4.74
N ALA A 431 -12.12 6.91 3.43
CA ALA A 431 -13.36 7.25 2.72
C ALA A 431 -14.58 6.56 3.33
N GLY A 432 -14.44 5.28 3.67
CA GLY A 432 -15.49 4.51 4.34
C GLY A 432 -15.78 5.00 5.76
N ASP A 433 -14.74 5.21 6.55
CA ASP A 433 -14.86 5.57 7.98
C ASP A 433 -15.34 7.02 8.18
N GLN A 434 -14.86 7.93 7.37
CA GLN A 434 -15.13 9.37 7.50
C GLN A 434 -16.19 9.90 6.53
N ARG A 435 -16.72 9.02 5.69
CA ARG A 435 -17.72 9.36 4.66
C ARG A 435 -17.28 10.52 3.78
N VAL A 436 -16.05 10.47 3.26
CA VAL A 436 -15.48 11.44 2.33
C VAL A 436 -15.41 10.85 0.93
N ALA A 437 -15.60 11.67 -0.09
CA ALA A 437 -15.35 11.28 -1.48
C ALA A 437 -13.85 11.43 -1.79
N VAL A 438 -13.30 10.48 -2.56
CA VAL A 438 -11.93 10.55 -3.04
C VAL A 438 -11.94 10.46 -4.56
N VAL A 439 -11.13 11.28 -5.23
CA VAL A 439 -10.83 11.14 -6.66
C VAL A 439 -9.33 11.02 -6.84
N ALA A 440 -8.90 10.02 -7.61
CA ALA A 440 -7.49 9.78 -7.92
C ALA A 440 -7.30 9.64 -9.43
N ALA A 441 -6.35 10.39 -9.99
CA ALA A 441 -6.13 10.49 -11.43
C ALA A 441 -4.76 9.92 -11.82
N ASP A 442 -4.68 9.29 -13.00
CA ASP A 442 -3.40 8.95 -13.60
C ASP A 442 -2.77 10.22 -14.20
N HIS A 443 -1.87 10.81 -13.46
CA HIS A 443 -1.16 12.04 -13.88
C HIS A 443 0.31 11.79 -14.22
N GLN A 444 0.71 10.52 -14.39
CA GLN A 444 2.11 10.10 -14.58
C GLN A 444 2.77 10.81 -15.77
N SER A 445 2.08 10.91 -16.88
CA SER A 445 2.61 11.48 -18.14
C SER A 445 2.50 13.00 -18.22
N LEU A 446 1.73 13.63 -17.33
CA LEU A 446 1.44 15.05 -17.41
C LEU A 446 2.61 15.91 -16.89
N PRO A 447 3.16 16.85 -17.68
CA PRO A 447 4.09 17.85 -17.18
C PRO A 447 3.38 18.85 -16.24
N ASN A 448 4.14 19.56 -15.42
CA ASN A 448 3.57 20.42 -14.36
C ASN A 448 2.65 21.52 -14.88
N ASP A 449 2.94 22.08 -16.04
CA ASP A 449 2.13 23.12 -16.69
C ASP A 449 0.75 22.62 -17.18
N VAL A 450 0.60 21.32 -17.38
CA VAL A 450 -0.67 20.66 -17.71
C VAL A 450 -1.30 20.02 -16.47
N ARG A 451 -0.50 19.47 -15.60
CA ARG A 451 -0.95 18.72 -14.41
C ARG A 451 -1.81 19.57 -13.48
N GLY A 452 -1.35 20.77 -13.12
CA GLY A 452 -2.10 21.69 -12.26
C GLY A 452 -3.49 22.03 -12.84
N PRO A 453 -3.56 22.54 -14.08
CA PRO A 453 -4.83 22.80 -14.77
C PRO A 453 -5.76 21.57 -14.84
N ALA A 454 -5.24 20.42 -15.26
CA ALA A 454 -6.05 19.20 -15.47
C ALA A 454 -6.62 18.64 -14.15
N LEU A 455 -5.80 18.54 -13.10
CA LEU A 455 -6.24 18.04 -11.81
C LEU A 455 -7.25 18.98 -11.14
N THR A 456 -7.06 20.29 -11.23
CA THR A 456 -8.04 21.25 -10.72
C THR A 456 -9.34 21.24 -11.53
N ALA A 457 -9.28 21.02 -12.84
CA ALA A 457 -10.46 20.83 -13.68
C ALA A 457 -11.22 19.55 -13.30
N LEU A 458 -10.51 18.47 -12.96
CA LEU A 458 -11.13 17.25 -12.46
C LEU A 458 -11.88 17.49 -11.14
N VAL A 459 -11.29 18.21 -10.20
CA VAL A 459 -11.97 18.58 -8.94
C VAL A 459 -13.24 19.39 -9.22
N LYS A 460 -13.16 20.38 -10.11
CA LYS A 460 -14.33 21.19 -10.53
C LYS A 460 -15.41 20.33 -11.21
N TYR A 461 -15.00 19.35 -12.00
CA TYR A 461 -15.92 18.38 -12.60
C TYR A 461 -16.64 17.56 -11.52
N MET A 462 -15.92 17.06 -10.51
CA MET A 462 -16.52 16.33 -9.40
C MET A 462 -17.58 17.15 -8.66
N LEU A 463 -17.24 18.39 -8.30
CA LEU A 463 -18.15 19.31 -7.60
C LEU A 463 -19.40 19.64 -8.45
N ALA A 464 -19.26 19.73 -9.76
CA ALA A 464 -20.38 19.98 -10.67
C ALA A 464 -21.27 18.74 -10.88
N THR A 465 -20.67 17.54 -10.82
CA THR A 465 -21.35 16.28 -11.08
C THR A 465 -22.12 15.78 -9.87
N TYR A 466 -21.57 15.98 -8.66
CA TYR A 466 -22.11 15.44 -7.41
C TYR A 466 -22.53 16.56 -6.45
N PRO A 467 -23.83 16.93 -6.42
CA PRO A 467 -24.30 18.06 -5.60
C PRO A 467 -24.09 17.89 -4.09
N ALA A 468 -23.94 16.65 -3.62
CA ALA A 468 -23.64 16.35 -2.22
C ALA A 468 -22.24 16.78 -1.78
N LEU A 469 -21.29 16.92 -2.72
CA LEU A 469 -19.94 17.35 -2.40
C LEU A 469 -19.92 18.80 -1.91
N ASP A 470 -19.09 19.04 -0.90
CA ASP A 470 -18.95 20.33 -0.23
C ASP A 470 -17.80 21.15 -0.86
N PRO A 471 -18.10 22.20 -1.62
CA PRO A 471 -17.06 23.02 -2.25
C PRO A 471 -16.21 23.80 -1.23
N SER A 472 -16.66 23.92 0.03
CA SER A 472 -15.89 24.54 1.12
C SER A 472 -14.86 23.59 1.74
N ARG A 473 -14.99 22.27 1.53
CA ARG A 473 -14.14 21.22 2.11
C ARG A 473 -13.53 20.34 1.03
N VAL A 474 -12.71 20.96 0.22
CA VAL A 474 -11.92 20.30 -0.83
C VAL A 474 -10.47 20.24 -0.41
N TYR A 475 -9.88 19.07 -0.47
CA TYR A 475 -8.51 18.82 -0.02
C TYR A 475 -7.69 18.12 -1.11
N ALA A 476 -6.36 18.23 -1.02
CA ALA A 476 -5.47 17.44 -1.86
C ALA A 476 -4.39 16.78 -0.99
N ILE A 477 -4.13 15.51 -1.25
CA ILE A 477 -3.09 14.72 -0.61
C ILE A 477 -2.32 13.93 -1.65
N GLY A 478 -1.02 13.77 -1.48
CA GLY A 478 -0.25 12.99 -2.44
C GLY A 478 1.13 12.63 -1.95
N TYR A 479 1.69 11.59 -2.54
CA TYR A 479 2.93 10.96 -2.11
C TYR A 479 4.00 11.04 -3.21
N SER A 480 5.27 11.34 -2.83
CA SER A 480 6.42 11.37 -3.75
C SER A 480 6.19 12.31 -4.94
N MET A 481 6.12 11.80 -6.17
CA MET A 481 5.71 12.59 -7.35
C MET A 481 4.33 13.20 -7.14
N GLY A 482 3.40 12.48 -6.50
CA GLY A 482 2.09 12.97 -6.14
C GLY A 482 2.12 14.04 -5.05
N GLY A 483 3.10 14.02 -4.16
CA GLY A 483 3.38 15.14 -3.25
C GLY A 483 3.78 16.39 -4.04
N GLY A 484 4.60 16.23 -5.08
CA GLY A 484 4.89 17.28 -6.06
C GLY A 484 3.63 17.78 -6.79
N ALA A 485 2.75 16.85 -7.21
CA ALA A 485 1.47 17.23 -7.83
C ALA A 485 0.56 17.99 -6.86
N THR A 486 0.59 17.64 -5.56
CA THR A 486 -0.16 18.34 -4.53
C THR A 486 0.33 19.78 -4.33
N TYR A 487 1.65 20.02 -4.36
CA TYR A 487 2.17 21.39 -4.45
C TYR A 487 1.69 22.10 -5.72
N THR A 488 1.77 21.42 -6.87
CA THR A 488 1.38 22.00 -8.16
C THR A 488 -0.06 22.48 -8.18
N VAL A 489 -1.03 21.68 -7.68
CA VAL A 489 -2.43 22.11 -7.63
C VAL A 489 -2.65 23.23 -6.62
N GLY A 490 -1.94 23.20 -5.47
CA GLY A 490 -1.98 24.28 -4.48
C GLY A 490 -1.44 25.59 -5.03
N TYR A 491 -0.38 25.57 -5.83
CA TYR A 491 0.15 26.77 -6.49
C TYR A 491 -0.75 27.23 -7.65
N TYR A 492 -1.33 26.29 -8.39
CA TYR A 492 -2.15 26.62 -9.55
C TYR A 492 -3.50 27.26 -9.18
N ASP A 493 -4.22 26.72 -8.19
CA ASP A 493 -5.49 27.26 -7.74
C ASP A 493 -5.63 27.13 -6.20
N PRO A 494 -4.91 27.99 -5.43
CA PRO A 494 -4.96 27.91 -3.97
C PRO A 494 -6.35 28.20 -3.40
N SER A 495 -7.23 28.85 -4.16
CA SER A 495 -8.60 29.19 -3.74
C SER A 495 -9.55 28.00 -3.80
N LEU A 496 -9.19 26.94 -4.53
CA LEU A 496 -10.02 25.75 -4.67
C LEU A 496 -9.96 24.83 -3.44
N PHE A 497 -8.83 24.82 -2.73
CA PHE A 497 -8.57 23.88 -1.63
C PHE A 497 -8.68 24.53 -0.27
N ALA A 498 -9.27 23.81 0.70
CA ALA A 498 -9.30 24.22 2.09
C ALA A 498 -7.99 23.93 2.83
N ALA A 499 -7.31 22.82 2.48
CA ALA A 499 -5.97 22.47 2.94
C ALA A 499 -5.33 21.44 1.98
N ILE A 500 -4.00 21.30 2.04
CA ILE A 500 -3.26 20.31 1.26
C ILE A 500 -2.23 19.56 2.12
N ALA A 501 -1.93 18.31 1.74
CA ALA A 501 -0.98 17.46 2.43
C ALA A 501 0.02 16.79 1.45
N PRO A 502 1.08 17.49 1.02
CA PRO A 502 2.16 16.85 0.27
C PRO A 502 3.03 15.98 1.19
N ILE A 503 3.13 14.69 0.87
CA ILE A 503 3.88 13.70 1.64
C ILE A 503 5.07 13.23 0.83
N ALA A 504 6.26 13.30 1.42
CA ALA A 504 7.51 12.90 0.77
C ALA A 504 7.71 13.53 -0.61
N GLY A 505 7.11 14.69 -0.83
CA GLY A 505 6.99 15.33 -2.13
C GLY A 505 8.30 15.94 -2.63
N SER A 506 8.52 15.83 -3.94
CA SER A 506 9.57 16.58 -4.60
C SER A 506 9.34 18.08 -4.42
N ASN A 507 10.41 18.82 -4.17
CA ASN A 507 10.33 20.27 -4.11
C ASN A 507 9.92 20.82 -5.49
N ILE A 508 8.78 21.48 -5.55
CA ILE A 508 8.29 22.21 -6.72
C ILE A 508 8.40 23.69 -6.41
N GLU A 509 9.13 24.42 -7.25
CA GLU A 509 9.25 25.87 -7.14
C GLU A 509 8.10 26.52 -7.89
N PRO A 510 7.30 27.39 -7.24
CA PRO A 510 6.25 28.13 -7.92
C PRO A 510 6.83 29.21 -8.84
N THR A 511 6.15 29.47 -9.92
CA THR A 511 6.42 30.63 -10.80
C THR A 511 6.02 31.94 -10.11
N GLY A 512 6.54 33.07 -10.58
CA GLY A 512 6.15 34.38 -10.04
C GLY A 512 4.63 34.64 -10.13
N ALA A 513 3.97 34.16 -11.17
CA ALA A 513 2.53 34.25 -11.32
C ALA A 513 1.76 33.41 -10.29
N GLU A 514 2.28 32.24 -9.92
CA GLU A 514 1.71 31.39 -8.87
C GLU A 514 1.91 32.00 -7.48
N VAL A 515 3.10 32.55 -7.20
CA VAL A 515 3.36 33.29 -5.95
C VAL A 515 2.39 34.46 -5.79
N ALA A 516 2.11 35.19 -6.86
CA ALA A 516 1.17 36.33 -6.84
C ALA A 516 -0.26 35.94 -6.43
N ARG A 517 -0.68 34.70 -6.64
CA ARG A 517 -2.00 34.20 -6.22
C ARG A 517 -2.18 34.17 -4.70
N PHE A 518 -1.08 34.07 -3.96
CA PHE A 518 -1.08 34.07 -2.50
C PHE A 518 -1.14 35.48 -1.87
N SER A 519 -1.17 36.53 -2.66
CA SER A 519 -1.30 37.91 -2.12
C SER A 519 -2.57 38.11 -1.27
N ASN A 520 -3.66 37.40 -1.60
CA ASN A 520 -4.94 37.49 -0.91
C ASN A 520 -5.56 36.13 -0.56
N VAL A 521 -4.82 35.03 -0.75
CA VAL A 521 -5.31 33.67 -0.51
C VAL A 521 -4.32 32.94 0.38
N GLN A 522 -4.80 32.44 1.50
CA GLN A 522 -4.05 31.51 2.37
C GLN A 522 -4.45 30.07 2.04
N LEU A 523 -3.52 29.14 2.17
CA LEU A 523 -3.78 27.71 1.98
C LEU A 523 -3.02 26.90 3.04
N PRO A 524 -3.71 26.36 4.06
CA PRO A 524 -3.11 25.50 5.07
C PRO A 524 -2.41 24.28 4.47
N ILE A 525 -1.27 23.91 5.05
CA ILE A 525 -0.45 22.84 4.52
C ILE A 525 0.09 21.91 5.61
N TYR A 526 0.04 20.61 5.35
CA TYR A 526 0.65 19.55 6.14
C TYR A 526 1.81 18.93 5.37
N LEU A 527 3.02 19.35 5.71
CA LEU A 527 4.26 18.87 5.10
C LEU A 527 4.70 17.59 5.82
N SER A 528 4.78 16.45 5.14
CA SER A 528 5.24 15.21 5.77
C SER A 528 6.46 14.63 5.08
N THR A 529 7.35 14.05 5.89
CA THR A 529 8.53 13.31 5.47
C THR A 529 8.81 12.16 6.43
N SER A 530 9.79 11.32 6.11
CA SER A 530 10.22 10.21 6.95
C SER A 530 11.73 10.11 7.07
N SER A 531 12.22 9.31 8.03
CA SER A 531 13.66 9.16 8.30
C SER A 531 14.46 8.73 7.08
N TYR A 532 13.91 7.83 6.29
CA TYR A 532 14.58 7.23 5.14
C TYR A 532 14.05 7.74 3.79
N ASP A 533 13.33 8.85 3.82
CA ASP A 533 12.64 9.40 2.65
C ASP A 533 13.57 10.06 1.62
N VAL A 534 14.85 10.06 1.85
CA VAL A 534 15.81 10.67 0.94
C VAL A 534 16.45 9.62 0.07
N ARG A 535 16.19 9.70 -1.22
CA ARG A 535 16.88 8.90 -2.24
C ARG A 535 18.40 8.96 -2.03
N ARG A 536 19.05 7.80 -1.97
CA ARG A 536 20.52 7.62 -1.92
C ARG A 536 21.19 7.91 -0.57
N LEU A 537 20.50 8.17 0.51
CA LEU A 537 21.13 8.19 1.82
C LEU A 537 21.29 6.76 2.34
N LYS A 538 22.50 6.48 2.85
CA LYS A 538 22.85 5.19 3.45
C LYS A 538 22.44 5.08 4.92
N ALA A 539 21.86 6.15 5.47
CA ALA A 539 21.46 6.24 6.86
C ALA A 539 20.21 7.09 7.01
N ALA A 540 19.48 6.87 8.09
CA ALA A 540 18.35 7.69 8.47
C ALA A 540 18.73 9.16 8.58
N MET A 541 17.83 10.06 8.15
CA MET A 541 18.03 11.49 8.36
C MET A 541 17.99 11.79 9.85
N SER A 542 19.00 12.51 10.33
CA SER A 542 19.02 13.03 11.71
C SER A 542 18.20 14.31 11.87
N ARG A 543 17.83 14.96 10.78
CA ARG A 543 17.01 16.20 10.73
C ARG A 543 16.30 16.31 9.39
N ILE A 544 15.32 17.22 9.28
CA ILE A 544 14.74 17.58 7.98
C ILE A 544 15.82 18.15 7.06
N ASN A 545 15.67 17.92 5.76
CA ASN A 545 16.61 18.47 4.77
C ASN A 545 16.31 19.95 4.45
N ASP A 546 17.27 20.61 3.81
CA ASP A 546 17.18 22.04 3.50
C ASP A 546 16.04 22.35 2.52
N ASN A 547 15.66 21.41 1.62
CA ASN A 547 14.52 21.59 0.72
C ASN A 547 13.21 21.69 1.53
N LEU A 548 13.02 20.80 2.50
CA LEU A 548 11.83 20.83 3.35
C LEU A 548 11.81 22.06 4.25
N ALA A 549 12.96 22.48 4.80
CA ALA A 549 13.08 23.73 5.55
C ALA A 549 12.70 24.95 4.68
N ASN A 550 13.10 24.97 3.41
CA ASN A 550 12.70 26.03 2.47
C ASN A 550 11.18 25.99 2.16
N GLN A 551 10.57 24.80 2.10
CA GLN A 551 9.12 24.69 1.97
C GLN A 551 8.40 25.25 3.21
N VAL A 552 8.87 24.90 4.42
CA VAL A 552 8.32 25.47 5.67
C VAL A 552 8.36 27.00 5.63
N LYS A 553 9.52 27.60 5.28
CA LYS A 553 9.65 29.08 5.17
C LYS A 553 8.67 29.67 4.15
N ARG A 554 8.58 29.10 2.96
CA ARG A 554 7.73 29.59 1.88
C ARG A 554 6.26 29.56 2.27
N TRP A 555 5.80 28.39 2.75
CA TRP A 555 4.40 28.22 3.13
C TRP A 555 4.02 29.01 4.38
N SER A 556 4.96 29.26 5.31
CA SER A 556 4.77 30.21 6.39
C SER A 556 4.49 31.61 5.85
N GLY A 557 5.27 32.08 4.87
CA GLY A 557 5.05 33.37 4.23
C GLY A 557 3.69 33.47 3.53
N PHE A 558 3.27 32.43 2.78
CA PHE A 558 1.95 32.42 2.11
C PHE A 558 0.78 32.43 3.08
N ASN A 559 0.97 31.90 4.28
CA ASN A 559 -0.09 31.71 5.27
C ASN A 559 -0.09 32.75 6.40
N GLY A 560 0.76 33.78 6.32
CA GLY A 560 0.83 34.80 7.36
C GLY A 560 1.33 34.27 8.70
N VAL A 561 2.12 33.20 8.66
CA VAL A 561 2.85 32.68 9.83
C VAL A 561 4.11 33.54 10.03
N PRO A 562 4.47 33.88 11.28
CA PRO A 562 5.70 34.60 11.56
C PRO A 562 6.92 33.93 10.95
N PRO A 563 7.98 34.68 10.54
CA PRO A 563 9.17 34.12 9.96
C PRO A 563 9.83 33.06 10.83
N VAL A 564 10.08 31.87 10.26
CA VAL A 564 10.71 30.76 10.98
C VAL A 564 12.24 30.88 10.87
N ASN A 565 12.89 31.03 12.02
CA ASN A 565 14.33 30.97 12.13
C ASN A 565 14.78 29.55 12.50
N PHE A 566 15.52 28.92 11.61
CA PHE A 566 15.99 27.55 11.83
C PHE A 566 17.24 27.55 12.71
N ASP A 567 17.19 26.75 13.77
CA ASP A 567 18.29 26.47 14.70
C ASP A 567 18.35 24.95 14.95
N PHE A 568 19.14 24.26 14.14
CA PHE A 568 19.29 22.80 14.26
C PHE A 568 20.21 22.38 15.43
N ASP A 569 20.86 23.31 16.09
CA ASP A 569 21.60 23.01 17.32
C ASP A 569 20.66 22.93 18.52
N ALA A 570 19.70 23.81 18.60
CA ALA A 570 18.67 23.80 19.63
C ALA A 570 17.57 22.75 19.36
N TYR A 571 17.14 22.62 18.09
CA TYR A 571 16.03 21.73 17.67
C TYR A 571 16.52 20.76 16.60
N LYS A 572 17.13 19.66 17.07
CA LYS A 572 17.92 18.74 16.24
C LYS A 572 17.18 18.21 15.02
N LEU A 573 15.89 17.94 15.10
CA LEU A 573 15.12 17.30 14.04
C LEU A 573 14.42 18.32 13.13
N SER A 574 13.57 19.18 13.70
CA SER A 574 12.74 20.14 12.96
C SER A 574 13.49 21.44 12.63
N GLY A 575 14.50 21.82 13.41
CA GLY A 575 15.18 23.09 13.31
C GLY A 575 14.42 24.28 13.94
N PHE A 576 13.23 24.04 14.55
CA PHE A 576 12.45 25.08 15.22
C PHE A 576 11.55 24.48 16.30
N LYS A 577 11.09 25.30 17.24
CA LYS A 577 10.27 24.86 18.37
C LYS A 577 8.83 24.47 17.97
N GLY A 578 8.24 25.18 17.01
CA GLY A 578 6.80 25.13 16.76
C GLY A 578 5.98 25.84 17.87
N ASP A 579 4.77 26.27 17.55
CA ASP A 579 3.82 26.85 18.54
C ASP A 579 3.14 25.74 19.33
N SER A 580 2.93 24.58 18.71
CA SER A 580 2.53 23.34 19.36
C SER A 580 3.21 22.14 18.70
N TRP A 581 3.19 21.00 19.41
CA TRP A 581 3.84 19.78 18.99
C TRP A 581 3.04 18.57 19.48
N THR A 582 2.97 17.54 18.64
CA THR A 582 2.38 16.25 18.98
C THR A 582 3.33 15.12 18.62
N MET A 583 3.25 14.04 19.38
CA MET A 583 3.93 12.77 19.06
C MET A 583 2.95 11.64 19.27
N GLU A 584 2.90 10.74 18.30
CA GLU A 584 2.08 9.53 18.35
C GLU A 584 2.87 8.35 17.80
N THR A 585 2.44 7.14 18.11
CA THR A 585 3.00 5.93 17.49
C THR A 585 1.99 5.41 16.48
N LEU A 586 2.37 5.44 15.22
CA LEU A 586 1.54 4.96 14.12
C LEU A 586 1.58 3.44 14.11
N ASN A 587 0.40 2.84 14.20
CA ASN A 587 0.22 1.40 14.06
C ASN A 587 1.12 0.55 15.00
N ASN A 588 1.51 1.11 16.15
CA ASN A 588 2.48 0.56 17.10
C ASN A 588 3.88 0.27 16.50
N GLU A 589 4.24 0.91 15.41
CA GLU A 589 5.49 0.68 14.69
C GLU A 589 6.35 1.94 14.62
N HIS A 590 5.81 3.05 14.09
CA HIS A 590 6.59 4.25 13.80
C HIS A 590 6.18 5.43 14.67
N ALA A 591 7.14 6.08 15.30
CA ALA A 591 6.90 7.37 15.97
C ALA A 591 6.68 8.46 14.90
N SER A 592 5.61 9.21 15.05
CA SER A 592 5.23 10.32 14.19
C SER A 592 5.22 11.61 15.01
N GLU A 593 6.07 12.55 14.64
CA GLU A 593 6.18 13.84 15.30
C GLU A 593 5.65 14.94 14.39
N THR A 594 4.81 15.82 14.92
CA THR A 594 4.24 16.94 14.15
C THR A 594 4.41 18.25 14.90
N TRP A 595 5.04 19.23 14.26
CA TRP A 595 5.19 20.61 14.75
C TRP A 595 4.23 21.50 13.97
N TYR A 596 3.51 22.35 14.69
CA TYR A 596 2.53 23.27 14.14
C TYR A 596 3.04 24.71 14.26
N LEU A 597 2.82 25.49 13.22
CA LEU A 597 3.14 26.91 13.15
C LEU A 597 1.85 27.71 12.93
N ASN A 598 1.54 28.59 13.85
CA ASN A 598 0.31 29.35 13.87
C ASN A 598 0.49 30.72 13.18
N ASN A 599 -0.57 31.19 12.55
CA ASN A 599 -0.66 32.58 12.15
C ASN A 599 -0.96 33.49 13.39
N ASP A 600 -1.10 34.80 13.16
CA ASP A 600 -1.42 35.79 14.17
C ASP A 600 -2.75 35.57 14.89
N LYS A 601 -3.63 34.74 14.34
CA LYS A 601 -4.93 34.38 14.94
C LYS A 601 -4.86 33.04 15.71
N GLY A 602 -3.69 32.46 15.89
CA GLY A 602 -3.51 31.18 16.57
C GLY A 602 -3.98 29.96 15.76
N ILE A 603 -4.17 30.11 14.44
CA ILE A 603 -4.57 29.00 13.55
C ILE A 603 -3.32 28.29 13.06
N PRO A 604 -3.21 26.95 13.17
CA PRO A 604 -2.05 26.16 12.74
C PRO A 604 -2.01 26.01 11.21
N MET A 605 -1.55 27.04 10.53
CA MET A 605 -1.57 27.13 9.06
C MET A 605 -0.51 26.30 8.37
N VAL A 606 0.58 25.95 9.07
CA VAL A 606 1.65 25.10 8.55
C VAL A 606 1.91 24.02 9.59
N ALA A 607 1.88 22.76 9.17
CA ALA A 607 2.32 21.63 9.96
C ALA A 607 3.50 20.97 9.27
N LEU A 608 4.51 20.57 10.07
CA LEU A 608 5.63 19.74 9.65
C LEU A 608 5.55 18.42 10.39
N ASN A 609 5.46 17.34 9.65
CA ASN A 609 5.43 15.99 10.20
C ASN A 609 6.68 15.20 9.81
N TYR A 610 7.17 14.38 10.74
CA TYR A 610 8.28 13.48 10.55
C TYR A 610 7.95 12.10 11.11
N VAL A 611 7.98 11.08 10.24
CA VAL A 611 7.76 9.69 10.64
C VAL A 611 9.11 8.98 10.77
N LYS A 612 9.40 8.54 11.98
CA LYS A 612 10.67 7.89 12.31
C LYS A 612 10.71 6.45 11.79
N ASP A 613 11.89 6.03 11.31
CA ASP A 613 12.20 4.66 10.86
C ASP A 613 11.29 4.15 9.73
N LEU A 614 10.64 5.06 9.00
CA LEU A 614 9.86 4.77 7.81
C LEU A 614 10.66 5.10 6.56
N VAL A 615 10.55 4.22 5.59
CA VAL A 615 11.15 4.36 4.25
C VAL A 615 10.39 5.29 3.35
N HIS A 616 10.96 5.55 2.17
CA HIS A 616 10.20 6.14 1.07
C HIS A 616 9.21 5.10 0.52
N ALA A 617 8.11 4.93 1.20
CA ALA A 617 7.01 4.02 0.86
C ALA A 617 5.66 4.68 1.16
N LEU A 618 4.63 4.19 0.49
CA LEU A 618 3.25 4.46 0.89
C LEU A 618 3.01 3.80 2.25
N TYR A 619 2.24 4.48 3.10
CA TYR A 619 1.95 4.01 4.44
C TYR A 619 0.48 4.33 4.77
N PRO A 620 -0.32 3.34 5.23
CA PRO A 620 -1.77 3.51 5.37
C PRO A 620 -2.19 4.61 6.31
N GLU A 621 -1.36 4.90 7.30
CA GLU A 621 -1.62 5.95 8.29
C GLU A 621 -1.47 7.36 7.72
N TYR A 622 -0.80 7.54 6.58
CA TYR A 622 -0.66 8.84 5.94
C TYR A 622 -1.99 9.51 5.61
N ALA A 623 -3.00 8.73 5.19
CA ALA A 623 -4.34 9.29 4.96
C ALA A 623 -4.93 9.89 6.24
N TYR A 624 -4.77 9.18 7.37
CA TYR A 624 -5.35 9.60 8.65
C TYR A 624 -4.60 10.80 9.25
N ILE A 625 -3.27 10.77 9.31
CA ILE A 625 -2.53 11.91 9.87
C ILE A 625 -2.70 13.18 9.02
N GLY A 626 -2.75 13.04 7.69
CA GLY A 626 -3.08 14.14 6.79
C GLY A 626 -4.51 14.64 6.97
N TRP A 627 -5.48 13.72 7.09
CA TRP A 627 -6.89 14.03 7.33
C TRP A 627 -7.11 14.70 8.67
N ASP A 628 -6.48 14.23 9.73
CA ASP A 628 -6.60 14.78 11.08
C ASP A 628 -6.18 16.25 11.14
N TYR A 629 -5.26 16.67 10.29
CA TYR A 629 -4.96 18.09 10.12
C TYR A 629 -5.96 18.78 9.19
N MET A 630 -6.19 18.24 7.98
CA MET A 630 -6.95 18.93 6.94
C MET A 630 -8.43 19.13 7.31
N LYS A 631 -9.06 18.16 7.99
CA LYS A 631 -10.49 18.18 8.34
C LYS A 631 -10.93 19.40 9.15
N HIS A 632 -10.00 20.06 9.83
CA HIS A 632 -10.27 21.26 10.63
C HIS A 632 -10.45 22.52 9.80
N PHE A 633 -10.12 22.48 8.50
CA PHE A 633 -10.18 23.65 7.64
C PHE A 633 -11.37 23.57 6.68
N SER A 634 -11.98 24.71 6.47
CA SER A 634 -12.91 24.93 5.36
C SER A 634 -12.64 26.29 4.73
N ARG A 635 -13.13 26.49 3.51
CA ARG A 635 -12.99 27.75 2.78
C ARG A 635 -14.35 28.39 2.60
N ASP A 636 -14.51 29.59 3.10
CA ASP A 636 -15.71 30.37 2.86
C ASP A 636 -15.89 30.65 1.36
N GLN A 637 -16.99 30.21 0.80
CA GLN A 637 -17.23 30.25 -0.66
C GLN A 637 -17.55 31.66 -1.17
N LYS A 638 -17.85 32.63 -0.29
CA LYS A 638 -18.13 34.00 -0.65
C LYS A 638 -16.89 34.88 -0.59
N THR A 639 -16.11 34.72 0.47
CA THR A 639 -14.95 35.57 0.76
C THR A 639 -13.62 34.92 0.35
N GLY A 640 -13.59 33.61 0.14
CA GLY A 640 -12.37 32.84 -0.06
C GLY A 640 -11.52 32.65 1.19
N ALA A 641 -11.96 33.15 2.36
CA ALA A 641 -11.21 33.06 3.60
C ALA A 641 -11.16 31.62 4.15
N ILE A 642 -10.04 31.27 4.76
CA ILE A 642 -9.92 30.02 5.52
C ILE A 642 -10.66 30.18 6.86
N GLN A 643 -11.48 29.19 7.16
CA GLN A 643 -12.13 28.99 8.45
C GLN A 643 -11.49 27.79 9.14
N TYR A 644 -11.24 27.92 10.44
CA TYR A 644 -10.68 26.87 11.27
C TYR A 644 -11.66 26.53 12.39
N ASN A 645 -12.23 25.34 12.32
CA ASN A 645 -13.14 24.82 13.31
C ASN A 645 -12.54 23.53 13.88
N PRO A 646 -11.75 23.60 14.96
CA PRO A 646 -11.28 22.39 15.60
C PRO A 646 -12.51 21.60 16.05
N TYR A 647 -12.60 20.34 15.62
CA TYR A 647 -13.66 19.46 16.11
C TYR A 647 -13.55 19.43 17.64
N SER A 648 -14.57 19.86 18.33
CA SER A 648 -14.68 19.62 19.77
C SER A 648 -14.64 18.11 19.98
N LYS A 649 -13.69 17.65 20.76
CA LYS A 649 -13.56 16.25 21.15
C LYS A 649 -14.82 15.78 21.87
#